data_7518e9ab3d62b272499c346d4065a5d7
#
_entry.id   7518e9ab3d62b272499c346d4065a5d7
#
_cell.length_a   1.000
_cell.length_b   1.000
_cell.length_c   1.000
_cell.angle_alpha   90.00
_cell.angle_beta   90.00
_cell.angle_gamma   90.00
#
_symmetry.space_group_name_H-M   'P 1'
#
loop_
_entity.id
_entity.type
_entity.pdbx_description
1 polymer ?
#
loop_
_entity_poly.entity_id
_entity_poly.type
_entity_poly.pdbx_seq_one_letter_code
_entity_poly.pdbx_strand_id
1 'polypeptide(L)'
;MYIATALLALTLVAHGDSTDLFSDLERQVGAEAWQVLHQQPEARGFFDALRQNEDWLREVLDSGPLLRPEKVLGFLQQVWNSERDLGTRPVDRSMATACALTLGFTDRPEDAVLQRYHYYRDSFRAGLLNSCYGGLATWERRFLARGVQWGNMADTDSLVYLRDRICWPRREYVSACWQAPYRSFNCLDDSVQRPSYYMPFQGSFEAMPEMVIEVGGVCGALSNLGASAAMANGIPAATMGEPGHCAYTVKISDTEWKPAYSLSWKRSLHTNFYDGTWQSLMLTEACFSDSESVARAADLARAAHALEQEGKLDKANDQWAKALKAHGLHYGLWMAWADFGERTAQDTAWWARYQNALLDGLQGHEGPAWGILSKRVYPKLFAELEDAAKLRTLLKWIRNQDRWGAGRWNVEGAWDWAFKQLDEKSQSKLESTLCKTLISSPDFGPPLVAWLLGKHDADSAEGKATLARILAASSDGGEGGSAVLKKLARSALLDAAARGDVPTFQIIGAQTARLSEPKDMSGIKPFPGDLVSAGGLLQVSGRGNRWDTPETHWGILGEHGGRCHTDNGASFIAVRLEHHTEITGIVIQNITGGQAGRAAGSRVEISTDGETWEQVGVLKGTKRFYSLDLEAKKHRALWVRMAKDTNCLHVTRFLVWGHRRS
;
A
#
# COMPACT_ATOMS: atom_id res chain seq x y z
N MET A 1 -40.43 -9.14 -43.32
CA MET A 1 -39.75 -10.39 -43.67
C MET A 1 -38.21 -10.25 -43.58
N TYR A 2 -37.69 -9.43 -42.63
CA TYR A 2 -36.26 -9.18 -42.42
C TYR A 2 -35.78 -9.30 -40.96
N ILE A 3 -36.70 -9.68 -40.03
CA ILE A 3 -36.38 -9.84 -38.59
C ILE A 3 -36.19 -11.31 -38.18
N ALA A 4 -36.65 -12.27 -39.04
CA ALA A 4 -36.53 -13.70 -38.75
C ALA A 4 -35.17 -14.31 -39.17
N THR A 5 -34.37 -13.63 -39.99
CA THR A 5 -33.08 -14.14 -40.49
C THR A 5 -31.89 -13.72 -39.60
N ALA A 6 -32.07 -12.74 -38.72
CA ALA A 6 -30.99 -12.29 -37.78
C ALA A 6 -30.95 -13.13 -36.50
N LEU A 7 -32.06 -13.77 -36.11
CA LEU A 7 -32.10 -14.64 -34.91
C LEU A 7 -31.57 -16.07 -35.16
N LEU A 8 -31.47 -16.51 -36.42
CA LEU A 8 -30.91 -17.84 -36.74
C LEU A 8 -29.38 -17.82 -36.92
N ALA A 9 -28.75 -16.63 -37.06
CA ALA A 9 -27.31 -16.52 -37.16
C ALA A 9 -26.58 -16.42 -35.80
N LEU A 10 -27.32 -16.15 -34.72
CA LEU A 10 -26.80 -16.08 -33.37
C LEU A 10 -26.81 -17.42 -32.61
N THR A 11 -27.51 -18.42 -33.13
CA THR A 11 -27.59 -19.76 -32.53
C THR A 11 -26.63 -20.79 -33.13
N LEU A 12 -25.78 -20.42 -34.09
CA LEU A 12 -24.82 -21.31 -34.76
C LEU A 12 -23.32 -21.05 -34.45
N VAL A 13 -23.04 -20.18 -33.46
CA VAL A 13 -21.64 -19.94 -33.01
C VAL A 13 -21.35 -20.62 -31.65
N ALA A 14 -22.29 -21.33 -31.07
CA ALA A 14 -22.14 -21.93 -29.73
C ALA A 14 -22.17 -23.45 -29.78
N HIS A 15 -21.37 -24.09 -30.58
CA HIS A 15 -20.98 -25.50 -30.39
C HIS A 15 -19.57 -25.71 -30.98
N GLY A 16 -18.60 -25.01 -30.43
CA GLY A 16 -17.25 -25.56 -30.33
C GLY A 16 -17.29 -26.57 -29.19
N ASP A 17 -16.72 -27.75 -29.40
CA ASP A 17 -16.67 -28.87 -28.48
C ASP A 17 -16.58 -28.39 -27.04
N SER A 18 -17.66 -28.51 -26.26
CA SER A 18 -17.66 -28.20 -24.82
C SER A 18 -16.76 -29.26 -24.19
N THR A 19 -15.54 -28.85 -23.81
CA THR A 19 -14.70 -29.71 -22.97
C THR A 19 -15.52 -30.02 -21.72
N ASP A 20 -15.80 -31.32 -21.50
CA ASP A 20 -16.54 -31.79 -20.33
C ASP A 20 -15.82 -31.32 -19.07
N LEU A 21 -16.47 -30.44 -18.27
CA LEU A 21 -15.93 -29.85 -17.04
C LEU A 21 -15.42 -30.91 -16.07
N PHE A 22 -16.07 -32.07 -16.06
CA PHE A 22 -15.66 -33.16 -15.20
C PHE A 22 -14.33 -33.79 -15.67
N SER A 23 -14.15 -33.92 -16.97
CA SER A 23 -12.88 -34.36 -17.54
C SER A 23 -11.76 -33.34 -17.32
N ASP A 24 -12.09 -32.05 -17.24
CA ASP A 24 -11.11 -31.01 -16.87
C ASP A 24 -10.71 -31.14 -15.39
N LEU A 25 -11.67 -31.40 -14.49
CA LEU A 25 -11.37 -31.65 -13.08
C LEU A 25 -10.45 -32.88 -12.93
N GLU A 26 -10.78 -34.02 -13.59
CA GLU A 26 -9.96 -35.24 -13.59
C GLU A 26 -8.52 -34.94 -14.03
N ARG A 27 -8.36 -34.13 -15.07
CA ARG A 27 -7.06 -33.73 -15.61
C ARG A 27 -6.27 -32.88 -14.63
N GLN A 28 -6.92 -31.92 -13.95
CA GLN A 28 -6.26 -31.06 -12.97
C GLN A 28 -5.86 -31.82 -11.70
N VAL A 29 -6.62 -32.82 -11.30
CA VAL A 29 -6.30 -33.69 -10.18
C VAL A 29 -5.10 -34.59 -10.50
N GLY A 30 -5.02 -35.10 -11.74
CA GLY A 30 -4.00 -36.03 -12.18
C GLY A 30 -4.38 -37.49 -11.88
N ALA A 31 -3.91 -38.41 -12.72
CA ALA A 31 -4.37 -39.81 -12.72
C ALA A 31 -4.14 -40.55 -11.40
N GLU A 32 -2.99 -40.35 -10.76
CA GLU A 32 -2.64 -41.04 -9.51
C GLU A 32 -3.57 -40.59 -8.35
N ALA A 33 -3.69 -39.27 -8.13
CA ALA A 33 -4.57 -38.73 -7.09
C ALA A 33 -6.04 -39.04 -7.37
N TRP A 34 -6.44 -39.06 -8.64
CA TRP A 34 -7.78 -39.42 -9.07
C TRP A 34 -8.13 -40.88 -8.70
N GLN A 35 -7.21 -41.83 -8.93
CA GLN A 35 -7.40 -43.20 -8.52
C GLN A 35 -7.54 -43.37 -7.00
N VAL A 36 -6.70 -42.67 -6.23
CA VAL A 36 -6.76 -42.71 -4.75
C VAL A 36 -8.11 -42.21 -4.24
N LEU A 37 -8.61 -41.12 -4.80
CA LEU A 37 -9.91 -40.54 -4.43
C LEU A 37 -11.06 -41.51 -4.74
N HIS A 38 -11.04 -42.21 -5.88
CA HIS A 38 -12.08 -43.14 -6.27
C HIS A 38 -12.09 -44.44 -5.47
N GLN A 39 -11.01 -44.80 -4.77
CA GLN A 39 -10.95 -45.96 -3.89
C GLN A 39 -11.60 -45.71 -2.52
N GLN A 40 -11.94 -44.47 -2.19
CA GLN A 40 -12.57 -44.16 -0.91
C GLN A 40 -14.03 -44.64 -0.86
N PRO A 41 -14.53 -44.99 0.34
CA PRO A 41 -15.94 -45.33 0.49
C PRO A 41 -16.85 -44.21 -0.03
N GLU A 42 -17.89 -44.61 -0.77
CA GLU A 42 -18.90 -43.70 -1.32
C GLU A 42 -18.39 -42.63 -2.32
N ALA A 43 -17.12 -42.69 -2.73
CA ALA A 43 -16.52 -41.81 -3.72
C ALA A 43 -17.36 -41.69 -5.00
N ARG A 44 -17.85 -42.84 -5.49
CA ARG A 44 -18.66 -42.91 -6.71
C ARG A 44 -19.90 -42.02 -6.61
N GLY A 45 -20.65 -42.09 -5.50
CA GLY A 45 -21.85 -41.27 -5.32
C GLY A 45 -21.55 -39.79 -5.26
N PHE A 46 -20.46 -39.38 -4.64
CA PHE A 46 -19.97 -38.00 -4.62
C PHE A 46 -19.62 -37.50 -6.02
N PHE A 47 -18.81 -38.24 -6.76
CA PHE A 47 -18.41 -37.87 -8.11
C PHE A 47 -19.56 -37.83 -9.09
N ASP A 48 -20.55 -38.75 -8.95
CA ASP A 48 -21.79 -38.71 -9.72
C ASP A 48 -22.63 -37.44 -9.43
N ALA A 49 -22.72 -37.05 -8.14
CA ALA A 49 -23.42 -35.85 -7.74
C ALA A 49 -22.70 -34.56 -8.25
N LEU A 50 -21.37 -34.55 -8.19
CA LEU A 50 -20.55 -33.45 -8.71
C LEU A 50 -20.67 -33.35 -10.23
N ARG A 51 -20.60 -34.46 -10.97
CA ARG A 51 -20.75 -34.53 -12.44
C ARG A 51 -22.11 -34.03 -12.90
N GLN A 52 -23.18 -34.31 -12.16
CA GLN A 52 -24.54 -33.88 -12.48
C GLN A 52 -24.81 -32.41 -12.14
N ASN A 53 -23.87 -31.71 -11.49
CA ASN A 53 -24.06 -30.33 -11.05
C ASN A 53 -22.96 -29.41 -11.64
N GLU A 54 -23.26 -28.85 -12.81
CA GLU A 54 -22.35 -27.96 -13.53
C GLU A 54 -21.95 -26.73 -12.70
N ASP A 55 -22.89 -26.13 -11.96
CA ASP A 55 -22.61 -24.97 -11.10
C ASP A 55 -21.58 -25.32 -10.03
N TRP A 56 -21.68 -26.54 -9.44
CA TRP A 56 -20.73 -26.98 -8.44
C TRP A 56 -19.35 -27.24 -9.03
N LEU A 57 -19.27 -27.84 -10.21
CA LEU A 57 -18.02 -28.01 -10.95
C LEU A 57 -17.36 -26.66 -11.24
N ARG A 58 -18.15 -25.68 -11.71
CA ARG A 58 -17.63 -24.32 -11.93
C ARG A 58 -17.18 -23.65 -10.64
N GLU A 59 -17.88 -23.78 -9.53
CA GLU A 59 -17.44 -23.28 -8.24
C GLU A 59 -16.08 -23.86 -7.84
N VAL A 60 -15.84 -25.14 -8.03
CA VAL A 60 -14.56 -25.82 -7.72
C VAL A 60 -13.44 -25.36 -8.66
N LEU A 61 -13.72 -25.25 -9.96
CA LEU A 61 -12.70 -24.97 -10.99
C LEU A 61 -12.39 -23.47 -11.15
N ASP A 62 -13.40 -22.60 -11.01
CA ASP A 62 -13.31 -21.20 -11.44
C ASP A 62 -13.25 -20.21 -10.26
N SER A 63 -13.37 -20.65 -8.98
CA SER A 63 -13.35 -19.74 -7.82
C SER A 63 -11.94 -19.48 -7.25
N GLY A 64 -10.92 -19.60 -8.04
CA GLY A 64 -9.51 -19.37 -7.69
C GLY A 64 -8.66 -20.63 -7.90
N PRO A 65 -7.35 -20.60 -7.57
CA PRO A 65 -6.45 -21.69 -7.87
C PRO A 65 -6.84 -22.97 -7.11
N LEU A 66 -6.95 -24.08 -7.84
CA LEU A 66 -7.16 -25.41 -7.30
C LEU A 66 -5.80 -26.01 -6.93
N LEU A 67 -5.38 -25.82 -5.70
CA LEU A 67 -4.15 -26.35 -5.16
C LEU A 67 -4.43 -27.58 -4.29
N ARG A 68 -3.55 -28.58 -4.32
CA ARG A 68 -3.70 -29.85 -3.58
C ARG A 68 -5.11 -30.44 -3.80
N PRO A 69 -5.49 -30.73 -5.06
CA PRO A 69 -6.85 -31.10 -5.42
C PRO A 69 -7.37 -32.34 -4.67
N GLU A 70 -6.47 -33.25 -4.26
CA GLU A 70 -6.79 -34.38 -3.42
C GLU A 70 -7.37 -34.00 -2.06
N LYS A 71 -6.83 -32.97 -1.43
CA LYS A 71 -7.37 -32.45 -0.17
C LYS A 71 -8.70 -31.72 -0.38
N VAL A 72 -8.79 -30.94 -1.46
CA VAL A 72 -10.01 -30.21 -1.80
C VAL A 72 -11.18 -31.16 -2.03
N LEU A 73 -10.99 -32.16 -2.85
CA LEU A 73 -12.05 -33.13 -3.16
C LEU A 73 -12.35 -34.08 -2.00
N GLY A 74 -11.33 -34.47 -1.22
CA GLY A 74 -11.52 -35.27 -0.01
C GLY A 74 -12.40 -34.55 1.01
N PHE A 75 -12.15 -33.28 1.26
CA PHE A 75 -12.98 -32.45 2.15
C PHE A 75 -14.42 -32.31 1.61
N LEU A 76 -14.60 -32.02 0.32
CA LEU A 76 -15.93 -31.92 -0.28
C LEU A 76 -16.70 -33.23 -0.17
N GLN A 77 -16.03 -34.38 -0.39
CA GLN A 77 -16.61 -35.68 -0.22
C GLN A 77 -17.03 -35.96 1.23
N GLN A 78 -16.21 -35.56 2.21
CA GLN A 78 -16.54 -35.70 3.63
C GLN A 78 -17.78 -34.89 4.00
N VAL A 79 -17.88 -33.62 3.56
CA VAL A 79 -19.08 -32.79 3.76
C VAL A 79 -20.30 -33.41 3.08
N TRP A 80 -20.16 -33.84 1.82
CA TRP A 80 -21.25 -34.45 1.07
C TRP A 80 -21.71 -35.78 1.70
N ASN A 81 -20.82 -36.57 2.28
CA ASN A 81 -21.17 -37.81 2.95
C ASN A 81 -22.09 -37.58 4.16
N SER A 82 -21.91 -36.45 4.85
CA SER A 82 -22.79 -36.05 5.96
C SER A 82 -24.03 -35.29 5.51
N GLU A 83 -24.00 -34.68 4.32
CA GLU A 83 -25.06 -33.80 3.79
C GLU A 83 -25.32 -34.11 2.30
N ARG A 84 -26.01 -35.21 2.02
CA ARG A 84 -26.25 -35.73 0.66
C ARG A 84 -26.95 -34.77 -0.30
N ASP A 85 -27.66 -33.80 0.22
CA ASP A 85 -28.36 -32.76 -0.52
C ASP A 85 -27.52 -31.47 -0.70
N LEU A 86 -26.22 -31.48 -0.35
CA LEU A 86 -25.32 -30.34 -0.45
C LEU A 86 -25.37 -29.68 -1.84
N GLY A 87 -25.35 -30.48 -2.90
CA GLY A 87 -25.41 -30.00 -4.27
C GLY A 87 -26.63 -29.13 -4.61
N THR A 88 -27.75 -29.31 -3.90
CA THR A 88 -29.01 -28.58 -4.13
C THR A 88 -29.17 -27.32 -3.25
N ARG A 89 -28.19 -27.05 -2.37
CA ARG A 89 -28.19 -25.92 -1.44
C ARG A 89 -27.07 -24.95 -1.79
N PRO A 90 -27.29 -23.98 -2.67
CA PRO A 90 -26.22 -23.17 -3.27
C PRO A 90 -25.35 -22.42 -2.27
N VAL A 91 -25.94 -21.87 -1.18
CA VAL A 91 -25.18 -21.14 -0.15
C VAL A 91 -24.26 -22.07 0.65
N ASP A 92 -24.76 -23.23 1.07
CA ASP A 92 -23.97 -24.21 1.82
C ASP A 92 -22.90 -24.85 0.91
N ARG A 93 -23.26 -25.19 -0.32
CA ARG A 93 -22.36 -25.73 -1.35
C ARG A 93 -21.21 -24.76 -1.63
N SER A 94 -21.51 -23.50 -1.85
CA SER A 94 -20.52 -22.44 -2.08
C SER A 94 -19.59 -22.27 -0.88
N MET A 95 -20.11 -22.33 0.37
CA MET A 95 -19.27 -22.25 1.57
C MET A 95 -18.40 -23.51 1.75
N ALA A 96 -18.95 -24.71 1.50
CA ALA A 96 -18.17 -25.95 1.53
C ALA A 96 -17.02 -25.90 0.51
N THR A 97 -17.30 -25.45 -0.72
CA THR A 97 -16.30 -25.29 -1.78
C THR A 97 -15.23 -24.25 -1.39
N ALA A 98 -15.62 -23.12 -0.80
CA ALA A 98 -14.69 -22.11 -0.31
C ALA A 98 -13.77 -22.65 0.80
N CYS A 99 -14.30 -23.47 1.72
CA CYS A 99 -13.54 -24.16 2.76
C CYS A 99 -12.56 -25.17 2.15
N ALA A 100 -13.02 -25.98 1.21
CA ALA A 100 -12.20 -26.96 0.51
C ALA A 100 -11.02 -26.30 -0.25
N LEU A 101 -11.29 -25.26 -1.04
CA LEU A 101 -10.26 -24.50 -1.76
C LEU A 101 -9.27 -23.82 -0.79
N THR A 102 -9.72 -23.45 0.40
CA THR A 102 -8.85 -22.89 1.44
C THR A 102 -7.93 -23.96 2.03
N LEU A 103 -8.39 -25.18 2.24
CA LEU A 103 -7.56 -26.32 2.64
C LEU A 103 -6.45 -26.62 1.62
N GLY A 104 -6.76 -26.52 0.33
CA GLY A 104 -5.75 -26.65 -0.73
C GLY A 104 -4.61 -25.64 -0.59
N PHE A 105 -4.88 -24.47 -0.03
CA PHE A 105 -3.95 -23.35 0.07
C PHE A 105 -3.24 -23.23 1.44
N THR A 106 -3.78 -23.82 2.50
CA THR A 106 -3.25 -23.67 3.87
C THR A 106 -2.93 -25.03 4.49
N ASP A 107 -2.08 -25.01 5.54
CA ASP A 107 -1.78 -26.20 6.34
C ASP A 107 -2.66 -26.30 7.60
N ARG A 108 -3.83 -25.66 7.59
CA ARG A 108 -4.80 -25.78 8.69
C ARG A 108 -5.27 -27.22 8.85
N PRO A 109 -5.55 -27.66 10.09
CA PRO A 109 -6.21 -28.93 10.34
C PRO A 109 -7.56 -28.99 9.64
N GLU A 110 -7.88 -30.12 9.03
CA GLU A 110 -9.12 -30.31 8.27
C GLU A 110 -10.35 -30.16 9.18
N ASP A 111 -10.30 -30.70 10.39
CA ASP A 111 -11.37 -30.57 11.40
C ASP A 111 -11.66 -29.11 11.74
N ALA A 112 -10.62 -28.27 11.78
CA ALA A 112 -10.78 -26.85 12.02
C ALA A 112 -11.56 -26.15 10.92
N VAL A 113 -11.29 -26.51 9.68
CA VAL A 113 -11.99 -25.96 8.52
C VAL A 113 -13.43 -26.50 8.44
N LEU A 114 -13.64 -27.76 8.82
CA LEU A 114 -14.97 -28.37 8.90
C LEU A 114 -15.84 -27.71 9.99
N GLN A 115 -15.29 -27.43 11.17
CA GLN A 115 -16.00 -26.69 12.21
C GLN A 115 -16.39 -25.29 11.74
N ARG A 116 -15.52 -24.62 10.98
CA ARG A 116 -15.82 -23.30 10.41
C ARG A 116 -16.91 -23.38 9.35
N TYR A 117 -16.93 -24.42 8.49
CA TYR A 117 -18.04 -24.68 7.58
C TYR A 117 -19.36 -24.81 8.37
N HIS A 118 -19.40 -25.65 9.42
CA HIS A 118 -20.58 -25.84 10.24
C HIS A 118 -21.04 -24.53 10.89
N TYR A 119 -20.11 -23.72 11.41
CA TYR A 119 -20.42 -22.41 11.99
C TYR A 119 -21.19 -21.51 11.00
N TYR A 120 -20.68 -21.36 9.76
CA TYR A 120 -21.35 -20.50 8.77
C TYR A 120 -22.68 -21.08 8.30
N ARG A 121 -22.74 -22.37 8.05
CA ARG A 121 -23.96 -23.09 7.66
C ARG A 121 -25.05 -22.88 8.72
N ASP A 122 -24.76 -23.18 9.97
CA ASP A 122 -25.74 -23.16 11.07
C ASP A 122 -26.14 -21.74 11.41
N SER A 123 -25.19 -20.80 11.44
CA SER A 123 -25.47 -19.38 11.66
C SER A 123 -26.33 -18.78 10.54
N PHE A 124 -26.08 -19.17 9.29
CA PHE A 124 -26.91 -18.72 8.15
C PHE A 124 -28.33 -19.25 8.25
N ARG A 125 -28.48 -20.56 8.48
CA ARG A 125 -29.81 -21.21 8.65
C ARG A 125 -30.60 -20.63 9.81
N ALA A 126 -29.93 -20.21 10.87
CA ALA A 126 -30.53 -19.54 12.01
C ALA A 126 -30.82 -18.04 11.79
N GLY A 127 -30.44 -17.47 10.63
CA GLY A 127 -30.64 -16.04 10.35
C GLY A 127 -29.74 -15.11 11.16
N LEU A 128 -28.59 -15.58 11.66
CA LEU A 128 -27.70 -14.85 12.55
C LEU A 128 -26.57 -14.10 11.81
N LEU A 129 -26.42 -14.30 10.49
CA LEU A 129 -25.41 -13.63 9.69
C LEU A 129 -25.96 -12.37 9.04
N ASN A 130 -25.07 -11.47 8.65
CA ASN A 130 -25.42 -10.28 7.87
C ASN A 130 -26.13 -10.69 6.57
N SER A 131 -27.12 -9.90 6.14
CA SER A 131 -27.94 -10.21 4.95
C SER A 131 -27.14 -10.39 3.67
N CYS A 132 -25.94 -9.80 3.57
CA CYS A 132 -25.06 -9.97 2.40
C CYS A 132 -24.57 -11.40 2.22
N TYR A 133 -24.50 -12.20 3.31
CA TYR A 133 -23.90 -13.54 3.29
C TYR A 133 -24.56 -14.45 2.26
N GLY A 134 -25.89 -14.43 2.13
CA GLY A 134 -26.61 -15.26 1.18
C GLY A 134 -26.23 -15.03 -0.28
N GLY A 135 -25.84 -13.81 -0.64
CA GLY A 135 -25.47 -13.42 -2.00
C GLY A 135 -23.97 -13.50 -2.33
N LEU A 136 -23.11 -13.88 -1.37
CA LEU A 136 -21.68 -13.97 -1.63
C LEU A 136 -21.34 -15.08 -2.63
N ALA A 137 -20.44 -14.77 -3.55
CA ALA A 137 -19.83 -15.77 -4.42
C ALA A 137 -18.82 -16.66 -3.66
N THR A 138 -18.46 -17.81 -4.23
CA THR A 138 -17.51 -18.76 -3.63
C THR A 138 -16.14 -18.13 -3.37
N TRP A 139 -15.64 -17.32 -4.29
CA TRP A 139 -14.35 -16.62 -4.09
C TRP A 139 -14.38 -15.65 -2.90
N GLU A 140 -15.50 -14.98 -2.65
CA GLU A 140 -15.66 -14.09 -1.48
C GLU A 140 -15.73 -14.87 -0.18
N ARG A 141 -16.40 -16.04 -0.19
CA ARG A 141 -16.50 -16.93 0.97
C ARG A 141 -15.14 -17.51 1.38
N ARG A 142 -14.15 -17.53 0.48
CA ARG A 142 -12.77 -17.95 0.81
C ARG A 142 -12.12 -17.02 1.84
N PHE A 143 -12.47 -15.72 1.88
CA PHE A 143 -12.03 -14.84 2.97
C PHE A 143 -12.56 -15.32 4.33
N LEU A 144 -13.83 -15.73 4.37
CA LEU A 144 -14.46 -16.27 5.57
C LEU A 144 -13.88 -17.62 5.97
N ALA A 145 -13.69 -18.51 4.99
CA ALA A 145 -13.10 -19.83 5.20
C ALA A 145 -11.67 -19.74 5.75
N ARG A 146 -10.87 -18.81 5.24
CA ARG A 146 -9.53 -18.56 5.74
C ARG A 146 -9.56 -18.00 7.15
N GLY A 147 -10.33 -16.95 7.39
CA GLY A 147 -10.47 -16.25 8.65
C GLY A 147 -9.17 -15.73 9.24
N VAL A 148 -9.26 -14.99 10.33
CA VAL A 148 -8.13 -14.66 11.20
C VAL A 148 -7.92 -15.81 12.18
N GLN A 149 -6.68 -16.11 12.48
CA GLN A 149 -6.34 -17.13 13.47
C GLN A 149 -6.16 -16.46 14.83
N TRP A 150 -6.92 -16.94 15.84
CA TRP A 150 -6.76 -16.60 17.24
C TRP A 150 -6.09 -17.79 17.95
N GLY A 151 -4.91 -17.56 18.52
CA GLY A 151 -4.17 -18.63 19.20
C GLY A 151 -3.94 -19.86 18.33
N ASN A 152 -4.13 -21.06 18.88
CA ASN A 152 -4.02 -22.34 18.17
C ASN A 152 -5.33 -22.83 17.55
N MET A 153 -6.37 -22.02 17.50
CA MET A 153 -7.73 -22.47 17.38
C MET A 153 -8.36 -22.43 16.00
N ALA A 154 -9.06 -23.48 15.73
CA ALA A 154 -10.24 -23.54 14.87
C ALA A 154 -11.43 -22.85 15.54
N ASP A 155 -11.37 -21.66 15.71
CA ASP A 155 -12.02 -20.91 16.73
C ASP A 155 -13.47 -20.56 16.39
N THR A 156 -14.36 -21.53 16.53
CA THR A 156 -15.79 -21.30 16.41
C THR A 156 -16.36 -20.56 17.61
N ASP A 157 -15.80 -20.70 18.79
CA ASP A 157 -16.25 -20.02 20.01
C ASP A 157 -15.99 -18.53 19.90
N SER A 158 -14.80 -18.14 19.46
CA SER A 158 -14.49 -16.74 19.16
C SER A 158 -15.37 -16.17 18.04
N LEU A 159 -15.72 -16.95 17.02
CA LEU A 159 -16.66 -16.50 15.98
C LEU A 159 -18.07 -16.26 16.58
N VAL A 160 -18.57 -17.18 17.40
CA VAL A 160 -19.86 -17.01 18.09
C VAL A 160 -19.84 -15.77 18.98
N TYR A 161 -18.79 -15.62 19.80
CA TYR A 161 -18.64 -14.45 20.66
C TYR A 161 -18.66 -13.14 19.88
N LEU A 162 -17.86 -13.04 18.81
CA LEU A 162 -17.76 -11.83 18.00
C LEU A 162 -19.06 -11.53 17.25
N ARG A 163 -19.72 -12.56 16.70
CA ARG A 163 -21.02 -12.41 16.04
C ARG A 163 -22.07 -11.82 16.98
N ASP A 164 -22.15 -12.36 18.19
CA ASP A 164 -23.18 -11.98 19.15
C ASP A 164 -22.85 -10.64 19.85
N ARG A 165 -21.54 -10.30 19.95
CA ARG A 165 -21.05 -9.08 20.60
C ARG A 165 -21.00 -7.86 19.67
N ILE A 166 -20.69 -8.05 18.40
CA ILE A 166 -20.51 -6.98 17.40
C ILE A 166 -21.41 -7.29 16.21
N CYS A 167 -22.68 -6.90 16.30
CA CYS A 167 -23.69 -7.08 15.25
C CYS A 167 -24.11 -5.71 14.72
N TRP A 168 -23.49 -5.27 13.62
CA TRP A 168 -23.63 -3.94 13.08
C TRP A 168 -24.06 -3.94 11.59
N PRO A 169 -24.50 -2.79 11.05
CA PRO A 169 -24.63 -2.61 9.62
C PRO A 169 -23.28 -2.84 8.91
N ARG A 170 -23.30 -3.50 7.75
CA ARG A 170 -22.11 -3.92 7.00
C ARG A 170 -21.03 -2.84 6.88
N ARG A 171 -21.43 -1.58 6.62
CA ARG A 171 -20.49 -0.45 6.44
C ARG A 171 -19.74 -0.02 7.69
N GLU A 172 -20.27 -0.33 8.87
CA GLU A 172 -19.72 0.12 10.14
C GLU A 172 -18.55 -0.76 10.62
N TYR A 173 -18.40 -1.97 10.07
CA TYR A 173 -17.31 -2.88 10.43
C TYR A 173 -15.91 -2.32 10.16
N VAL A 174 -15.77 -1.27 9.35
CA VAL A 174 -14.49 -0.53 9.21
C VAL A 174 -14.02 0.11 10.53
N SER A 175 -14.90 0.23 11.51
CA SER A 175 -14.64 0.79 12.84
C SER A 175 -14.65 -0.27 13.94
N ALA A 176 -14.84 -1.56 13.62
CA ALA A 176 -14.99 -2.63 14.62
C ALA A 176 -13.73 -2.82 15.49
N CYS A 177 -12.56 -2.48 14.98
CA CYS A 177 -11.32 -2.48 15.75
C CYS A 177 -11.37 -1.59 17.01
N TRP A 178 -12.19 -0.54 17.00
CA TRP A 178 -12.32 0.41 18.10
C TRP A 178 -13.24 -0.09 19.23
N GLN A 179 -13.73 -1.32 19.17
CA GLN A 179 -14.32 -1.99 20.32
C GLN A 179 -13.28 -2.35 21.40
N ALA A 180 -12.01 -2.27 21.07
CA ALA A 180 -10.89 -2.46 21.99
C ALA A 180 -10.07 -1.17 22.12
N PRO A 181 -9.55 -0.84 23.31
CA PRO A 181 -8.66 0.30 23.48
C PRO A 181 -7.30 0.04 22.84
N TYR A 182 -6.73 1.06 22.17
CA TYR A 182 -5.35 0.99 21.71
C TYR A 182 -4.39 1.13 22.89
N ARG A 183 -3.52 0.14 23.09
CA ARG A 183 -2.52 0.12 24.17
C ARG A 183 -1.18 -0.36 23.66
N SER A 184 -0.13 0.44 23.90
CA SER A 184 1.26 0.11 23.54
C SER A 184 2.05 -0.49 24.70
N PHE A 185 1.49 -0.46 25.92
CA PHE A 185 2.12 -0.94 27.15
C PHE A 185 1.16 -1.87 27.88
N ASN A 186 1.71 -2.90 28.53
CA ASN A 186 0.96 -3.77 29.42
C ASN A 186 0.72 -3.10 30.78
N CYS A 187 0.08 -3.81 31.71
CA CYS A 187 -0.18 -3.30 33.06
C CYS A 187 1.08 -3.16 33.94
N LEU A 188 2.24 -3.60 33.47
CA LEU A 188 3.55 -3.45 34.11
C LEU A 188 4.42 -2.38 33.43
N ASP A 189 3.83 -1.58 32.53
CA ASP A 189 4.52 -0.56 31.70
C ASP A 189 5.58 -1.13 30.73
N ASP A 190 5.55 -2.44 30.45
CA ASP A 190 6.38 -3.02 29.41
C ASP A 190 5.82 -2.71 28.03
N SER A 191 6.71 -2.32 27.10
CA SER A 191 6.35 -2.08 25.70
C SER A 191 5.88 -3.36 25.02
N VAL A 192 4.72 -3.31 24.38
CA VAL A 192 4.02 -4.49 23.88
C VAL A 192 3.86 -4.44 22.37
N GLN A 193 4.58 -5.30 21.64
CA GLN A 193 4.55 -5.31 20.19
C GLN A 193 4.13 -6.64 19.53
N ARG A 194 3.58 -7.60 20.30
CA ARG A 194 3.19 -8.95 19.79
C ARG A 194 2.08 -9.56 20.66
N PRO A 195 1.61 -10.80 20.40
CA PRO A 195 0.65 -11.51 21.25
C PRO A 195 1.04 -11.61 22.73
N SER A 196 2.31 -11.40 23.06
CA SER A 196 2.83 -11.21 24.41
C SER A 196 2.30 -9.96 25.14
N TYR A 197 1.39 -9.22 24.55
CA TYR A 197 0.71 -8.06 25.15
C TYR A 197 0.01 -8.35 26.44
N TYR A 198 -0.37 -9.57 26.60
CA TYR A 198 -1.13 -9.99 27.76
C TYR A 198 -0.25 -10.53 28.85
N MET A 199 1.07 -10.51 28.67
CA MET A 199 2.00 -10.68 29.79
C MET A 199 1.71 -9.60 30.84
N PRO A 200 1.64 -9.86 32.12
CA PRO A 200 2.50 -10.84 32.82
C PRO A 200 1.99 -12.27 32.88
N PHE A 201 0.93 -12.61 32.19
CA PHE A 201 0.44 -13.99 32.18
C PHE A 201 1.42 -14.86 31.41
N GLN A 202 2.41 -15.41 32.13
CA GLN A 202 3.35 -16.37 31.55
C GLN A 202 2.64 -17.70 31.30
N GLY A 203 2.99 -18.35 30.20
CA GLY A 203 2.46 -19.66 29.85
C GLY A 203 1.59 -19.65 28.60
N SER A 204 0.65 -20.55 28.50
CA SER A 204 -0.24 -20.78 27.36
C SER A 204 -1.36 -19.75 27.20
N PHE A 205 -1.08 -18.49 27.54
CA PHE A 205 -2.07 -17.43 27.34
C PHE A 205 -2.25 -17.13 25.86
N GLU A 206 -3.40 -17.43 25.34
CA GLU A 206 -3.77 -17.16 23.96
C GLU A 206 -4.55 -15.85 23.88
N ALA A 207 -4.20 -15.02 22.90
CA ALA A 207 -4.95 -13.80 22.63
C ALA A 207 -6.31 -14.17 22.04
N MET A 208 -7.36 -14.09 22.86
CA MET A 208 -8.75 -14.29 22.45
C MET A 208 -9.43 -12.96 22.20
N PRO A 209 -10.49 -12.89 21.36
CA PRO A 209 -11.18 -11.63 21.07
C PRO A 209 -11.69 -10.93 22.34
N GLU A 210 -12.18 -11.70 23.33
CA GLU A 210 -12.64 -11.21 24.62
C GLU A 210 -11.55 -10.43 25.34
N MET A 211 -10.34 -10.98 25.37
CA MET A 211 -9.19 -10.35 26.00
C MET A 211 -8.77 -9.07 25.28
N VAL A 212 -8.84 -9.07 23.94
CA VAL A 212 -8.52 -7.86 23.17
C VAL A 212 -9.53 -6.75 23.47
N ILE A 213 -10.81 -7.07 23.58
CA ILE A 213 -11.85 -6.10 23.91
C ILE A 213 -11.66 -5.56 25.34
N GLU A 214 -11.37 -6.41 26.30
CA GLU A 214 -11.22 -6.04 27.71
C GLU A 214 -9.91 -5.30 28.00
N VAL A 215 -8.81 -5.83 27.51
CA VAL A 215 -7.46 -5.35 27.85
C VAL A 215 -6.94 -4.35 26.80
N GLY A 216 -7.31 -4.51 25.53
CA GLY A 216 -6.78 -3.73 24.42
C GLY A 216 -5.55 -4.37 23.77
N GLY A 217 -4.94 -3.65 22.88
CA GLY A 217 -3.73 -4.08 22.17
C GLY A 217 -3.24 -3.04 21.16
N VAL A 218 -2.19 -3.38 20.44
CA VAL A 218 -1.68 -2.53 19.35
C VAL A 218 -2.38 -2.83 18.03
N CYS A 219 -1.91 -2.18 16.97
CA CYS A 219 -2.47 -2.26 15.62
C CYS A 219 -2.76 -3.70 15.15
N GLY A 220 -1.87 -4.66 15.41
CA GLY A 220 -2.06 -6.06 15.02
C GLY A 220 -3.28 -6.71 15.70
N ALA A 221 -3.41 -6.56 17.02
CA ALA A 221 -4.55 -7.09 17.78
C ALA A 221 -5.87 -6.43 17.35
N LEU A 222 -5.87 -5.09 17.19
CA LEU A 222 -7.06 -4.36 16.77
C LEU A 222 -7.48 -4.70 15.33
N SER A 223 -6.51 -4.87 14.42
CA SER A 223 -6.78 -5.27 13.05
C SER A 223 -7.36 -6.68 12.94
N ASN A 224 -6.82 -7.60 13.74
CA ASN A 224 -7.36 -8.95 13.84
C ASN A 224 -8.79 -8.93 14.42
N LEU A 225 -9.03 -8.15 15.47
CA LEU A 225 -10.37 -7.99 16.04
C LEU A 225 -11.36 -7.45 15.01
N GLY A 226 -11.01 -6.36 14.32
CA GLY A 226 -11.90 -5.74 13.32
C GLY A 226 -12.22 -6.65 12.15
N ALA A 227 -11.22 -7.33 11.58
CA ALA A 227 -11.41 -8.30 10.52
C ALA A 227 -12.24 -9.51 10.97
N SER A 228 -11.94 -10.06 12.15
CA SER A 228 -12.66 -11.22 12.69
C SER A 228 -14.11 -10.91 13.02
N ALA A 229 -14.41 -9.71 13.54
CA ALA A 229 -15.77 -9.28 13.82
C ALA A 229 -16.62 -9.21 12.53
N ALA A 230 -16.06 -8.67 11.43
CA ALA A 230 -16.73 -8.68 10.14
C ALA A 230 -16.94 -10.12 9.63
N MET A 231 -15.90 -10.95 9.63
CA MET A 231 -15.97 -12.33 9.18
C MET A 231 -16.94 -13.17 10.03
N ALA A 232 -16.97 -13.00 11.33
CA ALA A 232 -17.93 -13.69 12.22
C ALA A 232 -19.39 -13.39 11.84
N ASN A 233 -19.67 -12.23 11.28
CA ASN A 233 -20.99 -11.86 10.78
C ASN A 233 -21.20 -12.21 9.28
N GLY A 234 -20.32 -12.99 8.66
CA GLY A 234 -20.43 -13.40 7.28
C GLY A 234 -20.08 -12.31 6.27
N ILE A 235 -19.29 -11.30 6.67
CA ILE A 235 -18.84 -10.19 5.81
C ILE A 235 -17.37 -10.43 5.43
N PRO A 236 -17.01 -10.51 4.14
CA PRO A 236 -15.64 -10.68 3.70
C PRO A 236 -14.73 -9.56 4.23
N ALA A 237 -13.63 -9.95 4.86
CA ALA A 237 -12.61 -9.05 5.39
C ALA A 237 -11.23 -9.71 5.33
N ALA A 238 -10.16 -8.91 5.40
CA ALA A 238 -8.80 -9.39 5.46
C ALA A 238 -7.93 -8.46 6.29
N THR A 239 -6.99 -9.02 7.04
CA THR A 239 -5.93 -8.24 7.68
C THR A 239 -4.88 -7.82 6.67
N MET A 240 -4.21 -6.70 6.92
CA MET A 240 -3.19 -6.11 6.07
C MET A 240 -1.98 -5.73 6.90
N GLY A 241 -0.78 -6.05 6.41
CA GLY A 241 0.46 -5.67 7.05
C GLY A 241 1.11 -4.46 6.37
N GLU A 242 1.69 -3.58 7.16
CA GLU A 242 2.51 -2.44 6.73
C GLU A 242 3.83 -2.40 7.51
N PRO A 243 4.95 -1.76 7.04
CA PRO A 243 6.14 -1.61 7.86
C PRO A 243 5.81 -0.87 9.17
N GLY A 244 5.91 -1.60 10.27
CA GLY A 244 5.64 -1.07 11.60
C GLY A 244 4.16 -0.84 11.90
N HIS A 245 3.22 -1.32 11.04
CA HIS A 245 1.80 -1.15 11.25
C HIS A 245 0.99 -2.31 10.68
N CYS A 246 -0.18 -2.57 11.25
CA CYS A 246 -1.19 -3.48 10.75
C CYS A 246 -2.53 -2.76 10.62
N ALA A 247 -3.29 -3.15 9.62
CA ALA A 247 -4.64 -2.67 9.37
C ALA A 247 -5.52 -3.82 8.85
N TYR A 248 -6.75 -3.53 8.45
CA TYR A 248 -7.62 -4.51 7.80
C TYR A 248 -8.50 -3.83 6.76
N THR A 249 -9.12 -4.63 5.92
CA THR A 249 -10.10 -4.19 4.94
C THR A 249 -11.39 -4.99 5.08
N VAL A 250 -12.51 -4.37 4.74
CA VAL A 250 -13.85 -4.96 4.80
C VAL A 250 -14.57 -4.72 3.49
N LYS A 251 -15.27 -5.72 2.98
CA LYS A 251 -16.19 -5.56 1.86
C LYS A 251 -17.49 -4.92 2.35
N ILE A 252 -17.64 -3.61 2.14
CA ILE A 252 -18.73 -2.79 2.70
C ILE A 252 -19.99 -2.72 1.85
N SER A 253 -19.91 -3.15 0.59
CA SER A 253 -21.04 -3.35 -0.33
C SER A 253 -20.73 -4.51 -1.27
N ASP A 254 -21.58 -4.79 -2.23
CA ASP A 254 -21.39 -5.93 -3.14
C ASP A 254 -20.19 -5.78 -4.07
N THR A 255 -19.71 -4.55 -4.27
CA THR A 255 -18.59 -4.25 -5.17
C THR A 255 -17.51 -3.39 -4.53
N GLU A 256 -17.65 -2.97 -3.25
CA GLU A 256 -16.74 -2.02 -2.63
C GLU A 256 -16.03 -2.63 -1.41
N TRP A 257 -14.71 -2.60 -1.45
CA TRP A 257 -13.83 -2.84 -0.32
C TRP A 257 -13.35 -1.52 0.26
N LYS A 258 -13.36 -1.40 1.56
CA LYS A 258 -12.86 -0.22 2.25
C LYS A 258 -11.81 -0.59 3.27
N PRO A 259 -10.63 0.05 3.20
CA PRO A 259 -9.62 -0.09 4.23
C PRO A 259 -10.09 0.58 5.51
N ALA A 260 -9.78 -0.06 6.60
CA ALA A 260 -10.08 0.38 7.94
C ALA A 260 -8.79 0.69 8.68
N TYR A 261 -8.85 1.60 9.64
CA TYR A 261 -7.75 1.89 10.52
C TYR A 261 -6.48 2.38 9.82
N SER A 262 -6.48 3.60 9.30
CA SER A 262 -5.28 4.32 8.83
C SER A 262 -4.32 3.51 7.93
N LEU A 263 -4.78 3.07 6.80
CA LEU A 263 -4.05 2.23 5.87
C LEU A 263 -3.22 3.04 4.87
N SER A 264 -1.96 2.67 4.63
CA SER A 264 -1.09 3.33 3.66
C SER A 264 -0.96 2.60 2.31
N TRP A 265 -1.80 1.67 1.96
CA TRP A 265 -1.90 1.04 0.63
C TRP A 265 -0.68 0.24 0.12
N LYS A 266 0.48 0.31 0.75
CA LYS A 266 1.73 -0.24 0.21
C LYS A 266 1.97 -1.71 0.55
N ARG A 267 0.90 -2.51 0.89
CA ARG A 267 1.18 -3.68 1.69
C ARG A 267 0.45 -4.94 1.33
N SER A 268 1.04 -6.05 1.82
CA SER A 268 0.50 -7.37 1.65
C SER A 268 -0.82 -7.57 2.41
N LEU A 269 -1.80 -8.10 1.71
CA LEU A 269 -3.03 -8.62 2.28
C LEU A 269 -2.82 -10.08 2.68
N HIS A 270 -3.35 -10.44 3.80
CA HIS A 270 -3.46 -11.85 4.16
C HIS A 270 -4.66 -12.48 3.41
N THR A 271 -4.45 -12.81 2.16
CA THR A 271 -5.42 -13.51 1.31
C THR A 271 -4.91 -14.89 0.93
N ASN A 272 -5.77 -15.71 0.36
CA ASN A 272 -5.44 -17.00 -0.23
C ASN A 272 -5.66 -17.01 -1.75
N PHE A 273 -5.49 -15.85 -2.38
CA PHE A 273 -5.51 -15.66 -3.83
C PHE A 273 -4.09 -15.50 -4.38
N TYR A 274 -3.96 -15.19 -5.66
CA TYR A 274 -2.73 -15.18 -6.42
C TYR A 274 -1.61 -14.32 -5.85
N ASP A 275 -1.96 -13.09 -5.44
CA ASP A 275 -1.04 -12.13 -4.86
C ASP A 275 -1.71 -11.40 -3.71
N GLY A 276 -1.02 -11.23 -2.61
CA GLY A 276 -1.55 -10.67 -1.38
C GLY A 276 -1.43 -9.15 -1.32
N THR A 277 -1.77 -8.41 -2.38
CA THR A 277 -1.73 -6.94 -2.39
C THR A 277 -3.13 -6.34 -2.49
N TRP A 278 -3.25 -5.05 -2.17
CA TRP A 278 -4.50 -4.32 -2.37
C TRP A 278 -4.93 -4.33 -3.84
N GLN A 279 -3.99 -4.14 -4.76
CA GLN A 279 -4.31 -4.16 -6.18
C GLN A 279 -4.76 -5.55 -6.66
N SER A 280 -4.21 -6.62 -6.11
CA SER A 280 -4.69 -7.97 -6.44
C SER A 280 -6.09 -8.24 -5.91
N LEU A 281 -6.45 -7.68 -4.75
CA LEU A 281 -7.83 -7.73 -4.25
C LEU A 281 -8.77 -6.97 -5.17
N MET A 282 -8.39 -5.75 -5.59
CA MET A 282 -9.21 -4.96 -6.53
C MET A 282 -9.31 -5.62 -7.91
N LEU A 283 -8.24 -6.23 -8.38
CA LEU A 283 -8.26 -7.01 -9.61
C LEU A 283 -9.18 -8.23 -9.50
N THR A 284 -9.13 -8.94 -8.37
CA THR A 284 -10.00 -10.09 -8.11
C THR A 284 -11.48 -9.67 -8.08
N GLU A 285 -11.80 -8.58 -7.39
CA GLU A 285 -13.16 -8.01 -7.37
C GLU A 285 -13.63 -7.63 -8.78
N ALA A 286 -12.80 -6.91 -9.54
CA ALA A 286 -13.13 -6.52 -10.90
C ALA A 286 -13.27 -7.73 -11.85
N CYS A 287 -12.42 -8.74 -11.68
CA CYS A 287 -12.49 -9.99 -12.45
C CYS A 287 -13.83 -10.70 -12.22
N PHE A 288 -14.16 -11.00 -10.98
CA PHE A 288 -15.34 -11.81 -10.66
C PHE A 288 -16.65 -11.03 -10.64
N SER A 289 -16.63 -9.70 -10.81
CA SER A 289 -17.84 -8.89 -11.00
C SER A 289 -18.56 -9.21 -12.30
N ASP A 290 -17.87 -9.79 -13.30
CA ASP A 290 -18.41 -10.26 -14.58
C ASP A 290 -18.27 -11.79 -14.68
N SER A 291 -19.13 -12.50 -13.98
CA SER A 291 -19.09 -13.98 -13.91
C SER A 291 -19.28 -14.66 -15.27
N GLU A 292 -20.02 -14.04 -16.19
CA GLU A 292 -20.22 -14.58 -17.55
C GLU A 292 -18.93 -14.54 -18.37
N SER A 293 -18.21 -13.41 -18.33
CA SER A 293 -16.92 -13.29 -19.00
C SER A 293 -15.84 -14.19 -18.35
N VAL A 294 -15.87 -14.37 -17.02
CA VAL A 294 -15.01 -15.32 -16.32
C VAL A 294 -15.25 -16.74 -16.83
N ALA A 295 -16.52 -17.20 -16.86
CA ALA A 295 -16.86 -18.54 -17.31
C ALA A 295 -16.43 -18.78 -18.76
N ARG A 296 -16.71 -17.82 -19.66
CA ARG A 296 -16.31 -17.88 -21.08
C ARG A 296 -14.79 -17.96 -21.25
N ALA A 297 -14.06 -17.14 -20.50
CA ALA A 297 -12.59 -17.15 -20.56
C ALA A 297 -12.02 -18.46 -20.02
N ALA A 298 -12.60 -19.01 -18.96
CA ALA A 298 -12.23 -20.31 -18.40
C ALA A 298 -12.51 -21.46 -19.39
N ASP A 299 -13.63 -21.45 -20.10
CA ASP A 299 -13.94 -22.44 -21.14
C ASP A 299 -12.93 -22.40 -22.30
N LEU A 300 -12.55 -21.19 -22.75
CA LEU A 300 -11.51 -21.04 -23.78
C LEU A 300 -10.13 -21.51 -23.29
N ALA A 301 -9.80 -21.29 -22.03
CA ALA A 301 -8.57 -21.76 -21.42
C ALA A 301 -8.55 -23.30 -21.31
N ARG A 302 -9.67 -23.94 -20.97
CA ARG A 302 -9.82 -25.40 -20.98
C ARG A 302 -9.58 -25.98 -22.39
N ALA A 303 -10.16 -25.34 -23.41
CA ALA A 303 -9.90 -25.72 -24.80
C ALA A 303 -8.42 -25.54 -25.19
N ALA A 304 -7.74 -24.50 -24.69
CA ALA A 304 -6.30 -24.32 -24.91
C ALA A 304 -5.49 -25.47 -24.30
N HIS A 305 -5.78 -25.86 -23.05
CA HIS A 305 -5.13 -26.99 -22.41
C HIS A 305 -5.35 -28.31 -23.15
N ALA A 306 -6.56 -28.56 -23.63
CA ALA A 306 -6.84 -29.79 -24.44
C ALA A 306 -5.99 -29.83 -25.73
N LEU A 307 -5.90 -28.70 -26.44
CA LEU A 307 -5.09 -28.57 -27.63
C LEU A 307 -3.58 -28.73 -27.34
N GLU A 308 -3.13 -28.24 -26.19
CA GLU A 308 -1.73 -28.44 -25.76
C GLU A 308 -1.42 -29.91 -25.55
N GLN A 309 -2.32 -30.67 -24.92
CA GLN A 309 -2.16 -32.11 -24.72
C GLN A 309 -2.17 -32.89 -26.02
N GLU A 310 -2.92 -32.43 -27.03
CA GLU A 310 -2.91 -33.00 -28.37
C GLU A 310 -1.66 -32.62 -29.19
N GLY A 311 -0.74 -31.83 -28.62
CA GLY A 311 0.45 -31.31 -29.30
C GLY A 311 0.17 -30.21 -30.34
N LYS A 312 -1.03 -29.65 -30.38
CA LYS A 312 -1.46 -28.60 -31.32
C LYS A 312 -1.11 -27.21 -30.76
N LEU A 313 0.20 -26.93 -30.55
CA LEU A 313 0.70 -25.81 -29.78
C LEU A 313 0.29 -24.44 -30.33
N ASP A 314 0.30 -24.23 -31.65
CA ASP A 314 -0.13 -22.97 -32.25
C ASP A 314 -1.61 -22.67 -31.97
N LYS A 315 -2.46 -23.69 -32.12
CA LYS A 315 -3.89 -23.57 -31.82
C LYS A 315 -4.15 -23.35 -30.33
N ALA A 316 -3.38 -23.99 -29.45
CA ALA A 316 -3.44 -23.78 -28.00
C ALA A 316 -3.08 -22.32 -27.66
N ASN A 317 -2.00 -21.80 -28.23
CA ASN A 317 -1.60 -20.41 -28.05
C ASN A 317 -2.70 -19.42 -28.49
N ASP A 318 -3.33 -19.66 -29.65
CA ASP A 318 -4.43 -18.85 -30.12
C ASP A 318 -5.65 -18.88 -29.19
N GLN A 319 -5.94 -20.00 -28.58
CA GLN A 319 -7.03 -20.10 -27.60
C GLN A 319 -6.70 -19.40 -26.29
N TRP A 320 -5.46 -19.47 -25.79
CA TRP A 320 -5.02 -18.67 -24.65
C TRP A 320 -5.20 -17.18 -24.93
N ALA A 321 -4.79 -16.69 -26.09
CA ALA A 321 -4.96 -15.29 -26.48
C ALA A 321 -6.44 -14.90 -26.55
N LYS A 322 -7.34 -15.79 -27.05
CA LYS A 322 -8.78 -15.56 -27.06
C LYS A 322 -9.39 -15.52 -25.67
N ALA A 323 -8.96 -16.40 -24.75
CA ALA A 323 -9.39 -16.42 -23.37
C ALA A 323 -9.12 -15.08 -22.69
N LEU A 324 -7.91 -14.57 -22.81
CA LEU A 324 -7.52 -13.29 -22.23
C LEU A 324 -8.12 -12.06 -22.95
N LYS A 325 -8.45 -12.19 -24.22
CA LYS A 325 -9.23 -11.17 -24.94
C LYS A 325 -10.69 -11.17 -24.46
N ALA A 326 -11.24 -12.33 -24.12
CA ALA A 326 -12.60 -12.44 -23.58
C ALA A 326 -12.67 -11.83 -22.17
N HIS A 327 -11.63 -12.02 -21.34
CA HIS A 327 -11.57 -11.47 -19.98
C HIS A 327 -10.12 -11.19 -19.53
N GLY A 328 -9.63 -9.99 -19.88
CA GLY A 328 -8.25 -9.56 -19.61
C GLY A 328 -7.91 -9.38 -18.13
N LEU A 329 -8.91 -9.24 -17.25
CA LEU A 329 -8.71 -9.07 -15.80
C LEU A 329 -8.44 -10.38 -15.05
N HIS A 330 -8.46 -11.53 -15.74
CA HIS A 330 -8.30 -12.83 -15.10
C HIS A 330 -6.82 -13.17 -14.86
N TYR A 331 -6.29 -12.77 -13.69
CA TYR A 331 -4.87 -12.98 -13.31
C TYR A 331 -4.40 -14.44 -13.47
N GLY A 332 -5.22 -15.40 -13.05
CA GLY A 332 -4.88 -16.83 -13.14
C GLY A 332 -4.66 -17.29 -14.58
N LEU A 333 -5.42 -16.77 -15.56
CA LEU A 333 -5.23 -17.10 -16.96
C LEU A 333 -3.95 -16.49 -17.53
N TRP A 334 -3.55 -15.30 -17.09
CA TRP A 334 -2.23 -14.75 -17.43
C TRP A 334 -1.10 -15.65 -16.94
N MET A 335 -1.20 -16.12 -15.69
CA MET A 335 -0.21 -17.06 -15.15
C MET A 335 -0.18 -18.37 -15.95
N ALA A 336 -1.34 -18.94 -16.24
CA ALA A 336 -1.44 -20.19 -17.00
C ALA A 336 -0.88 -20.08 -18.43
N TRP A 337 -1.12 -18.94 -19.10
CA TRP A 337 -0.53 -18.69 -20.43
C TRP A 337 0.99 -18.48 -20.36
N ALA A 338 1.53 -17.85 -19.30
CA ALA A 338 2.97 -17.81 -19.06
C ALA A 338 3.56 -19.20 -18.81
N ASP A 339 2.86 -20.07 -18.04
CA ASP A 339 3.25 -21.46 -17.83
C ASP A 339 3.28 -22.25 -19.14
N PHE A 340 2.30 -22.04 -20.02
CA PHE A 340 2.30 -22.59 -21.38
C PHE A 340 3.56 -22.14 -22.14
N GLY A 341 3.88 -20.84 -22.13
CA GLY A 341 5.07 -20.29 -22.78
C GLY A 341 6.37 -20.92 -22.30
N GLU A 342 6.48 -21.19 -20.99
CA GLU A 342 7.64 -21.86 -20.41
C GLU A 342 7.71 -23.34 -20.78
N ARG A 343 6.61 -24.08 -20.64
CA ARG A 343 6.57 -25.53 -20.97
C ARG A 343 6.88 -25.80 -22.45
N THR A 344 6.45 -24.89 -23.33
CA THR A 344 6.65 -25.03 -24.78
C THR A 344 7.89 -24.34 -25.31
N ALA A 345 8.75 -23.82 -24.41
CA ALA A 345 10.00 -23.15 -24.70
C ALA A 345 9.86 -22.03 -25.76
N GLN A 346 8.85 -21.16 -25.59
CA GLN A 346 8.57 -20.07 -26.52
C GLN A 346 9.73 -19.07 -26.60
N ASP A 347 9.92 -18.48 -27.79
CA ASP A 347 11.00 -17.56 -28.10
C ASP A 347 10.83 -16.16 -27.51
N THR A 348 11.88 -15.35 -27.58
CA THR A 348 11.91 -13.96 -27.11
C THR A 348 10.82 -13.09 -27.79
N ALA A 349 10.49 -13.35 -29.05
CA ALA A 349 9.44 -12.62 -29.76
C ALA A 349 8.04 -12.93 -29.19
N TRP A 350 7.81 -14.17 -28.80
CA TRP A 350 6.57 -14.55 -28.11
C TRP A 350 6.43 -13.84 -26.75
N TRP A 351 7.48 -13.84 -25.94
CA TRP A 351 7.49 -13.16 -24.64
C TRP A 351 7.28 -11.64 -24.77
N ALA A 352 7.79 -11.02 -25.85
CA ALA A 352 7.55 -9.62 -26.15
C ALA A 352 6.07 -9.34 -26.51
N ARG A 353 5.42 -10.26 -27.26
CA ARG A 353 3.97 -10.17 -27.55
C ARG A 353 3.15 -10.39 -26.28
N TYR A 354 3.52 -11.37 -25.48
CA TYR A 354 2.89 -11.62 -24.17
C TYR A 354 2.95 -10.37 -23.27
N GLN A 355 4.11 -9.73 -23.14
CA GLN A 355 4.27 -8.48 -22.38
C GLN A 355 3.28 -7.40 -22.85
N ASN A 356 3.18 -7.16 -24.15
CA ASN A 356 2.29 -6.15 -24.67
C ASN A 356 0.81 -6.48 -24.36
N ALA A 357 0.40 -7.72 -24.57
CA ALA A 357 -0.95 -8.16 -24.27
C ALA A 357 -1.27 -8.05 -22.77
N LEU A 358 -0.31 -8.42 -21.89
CA LEU A 358 -0.45 -8.30 -20.45
C LEU A 358 -0.64 -6.84 -19.99
N LEU A 359 0.17 -5.92 -20.54
CA LEU A 359 0.09 -4.50 -20.23
C LEU A 359 -1.25 -3.88 -20.66
N ASP A 360 -1.82 -4.36 -21.77
CA ASP A 360 -3.14 -3.92 -22.23
C ASP A 360 -4.27 -4.55 -21.39
N GLY A 361 -4.16 -5.83 -21.08
CA GLY A 361 -5.21 -6.59 -20.38
C GLY A 361 -5.34 -6.28 -18.89
N LEU A 362 -4.22 -5.99 -18.21
CA LEU A 362 -4.19 -5.61 -16.79
C LEU A 362 -4.08 -4.10 -16.57
N GLN A 363 -4.62 -3.32 -17.50
CA GLN A 363 -4.64 -1.86 -17.35
C GLN A 363 -5.32 -1.45 -16.04
N GLY A 364 -4.65 -0.60 -15.25
CA GLY A 364 -5.12 -0.18 -13.92
C GLY A 364 -4.71 -1.10 -12.76
N HIS A 365 -3.98 -2.19 -13.05
CA HIS A 365 -3.55 -3.19 -12.08
C HIS A 365 -2.03 -3.48 -12.18
N GLU A 366 -1.23 -2.42 -12.05
CA GLU A 366 0.23 -2.44 -12.31
C GLU A 366 1.00 -3.36 -11.39
N GLY A 367 0.60 -3.49 -10.12
CA GLY A 367 1.24 -4.38 -9.15
C GLY A 367 1.15 -5.84 -9.56
N PRO A 368 -0.06 -6.39 -9.80
CA PRO A 368 -0.24 -7.72 -10.37
C PRO A 368 0.48 -7.92 -11.71
N ALA A 369 0.39 -6.95 -12.64
CA ALA A 369 1.11 -7.02 -13.90
C ALA A 369 2.63 -7.08 -13.70
N TRP A 370 3.17 -6.26 -12.80
CA TRP A 370 4.59 -6.30 -12.43
C TRP A 370 5.01 -7.64 -11.84
N GLY A 371 4.16 -8.24 -11.00
CA GLY A 371 4.40 -9.56 -10.42
C GLY A 371 4.68 -10.62 -11.48
N ILE A 372 3.93 -10.61 -12.60
CA ILE A 372 4.15 -11.51 -13.73
C ILE A 372 5.38 -11.06 -14.54
N LEU A 373 5.48 -9.78 -14.89
CA LEU A 373 6.57 -9.25 -15.71
C LEU A 373 7.94 -9.55 -15.10
N SER A 374 8.13 -9.24 -13.82
CA SER A 374 9.42 -9.37 -13.15
C SER A 374 9.84 -10.82 -12.93
N LYS A 375 8.89 -11.73 -12.69
CA LYS A 375 9.19 -13.13 -12.34
C LYS A 375 9.21 -14.07 -13.55
N ARG A 376 8.44 -13.78 -14.59
CA ARG A 376 8.23 -14.69 -15.71
C ARG A 376 8.70 -14.14 -17.05
N VAL A 377 8.42 -12.87 -17.34
CA VAL A 377 8.64 -12.29 -18.66
C VAL A 377 10.05 -11.70 -18.80
N TYR A 378 10.44 -10.80 -17.92
CA TYR A 378 11.74 -10.12 -18.04
C TYR A 378 12.94 -11.06 -17.93
N PRO A 379 12.96 -12.10 -17.08
CA PRO A 379 14.07 -13.06 -17.11
C PRO A 379 14.29 -13.70 -18.47
N LYS A 380 13.21 -13.97 -19.23
CA LYS A 380 13.27 -14.53 -20.58
C LYS A 380 13.70 -13.47 -21.62
N LEU A 381 13.14 -12.28 -21.55
CA LEU A 381 13.49 -11.19 -22.48
C LEU A 381 14.92 -10.71 -22.29
N PHE A 382 15.36 -10.55 -21.03
CA PHE A 382 16.66 -9.92 -20.72
C PHE A 382 17.86 -10.83 -20.92
N ALA A 383 17.65 -12.15 -20.99
CA ALA A 383 18.73 -13.10 -21.26
C ALA A 383 19.45 -12.82 -22.58
N GLU A 384 18.74 -12.29 -23.59
CA GLU A 384 19.25 -12.06 -24.94
C GLU A 384 19.36 -10.59 -25.33
N LEU A 385 18.95 -9.65 -24.44
CA LEU A 385 18.91 -8.23 -24.75
C LEU A 385 20.11 -7.47 -24.17
N GLU A 386 20.68 -6.57 -24.97
CA GLU A 386 21.59 -5.56 -24.47
C GLU A 386 20.85 -4.47 -23.67
N ASP A 387 21.55 -3.74 -22.79
CA ASP A 387 20.97 -2.81 -21.82
C ASP A 387 20.11 -1.70 -22.45
N ALA A 388 20.48 -1.21 -23.64
CA ALA A 388 19.64 -0.26 -24.36
C ALA A 388 18.29 -0.85 -24.79
N ALA A 389 18.23 -2.16 -25.06
CA ALA A 389 16.99 -2.87 -25.39
C ALA A 389 16.20 -3.23 -24.15
N LYS A 390 16.88 -3.65 -23.05
CA LYS A 390 16.26 -3.83 -21.74
C LYS A 390 15.57 -2.54 -21.28
N LEU A 391 16.27 -1.40 -21.37
CA LEU A 391 15.70 -0.09 -21.06
C LEU A 391 14.45 0.21 -21.89
N ARG A 392 14.47 0.00 -23.22
CA ARG A 392 13.29 0.20 -24.07
C ARG A 392 12.10 -0.66 -23.63
N THR A 393 12.37 -1.88 -23.22
CA THR A 393 11.37 -2.84 -22.74
C THR A 393 10.76 -2.38 -21.41
N LEU A 394 11.58 -1.93 -20.45
CA LEU A 394 11.14 -1.36 -19.18
C LEU A 394 10.35 -0.06 -19.36
N LEU A 395 10.76 0.80 -20.30
CA LEU A 395 10.07 2.06 -20.56
C LEU A 395 8.63 1.87 -21.08
N LYS A 396 8.30 0.74 -21.69
CA LYS A 396 6.90 0.43 -22.05
C LYS A 396 6.03 0.32 -20.82
N TRP A 397 6.49 -0.42 -19.81
CA TRP A 397 5.79 -0.57 -18.54
C TRP A 397 5.70 0.77 -17.80
N ILE A 398 6.80 1.52 -17.68
CA ILE A 398 6.85 2.80 -16.96
C ILE A 398 5.89 3.84 -17.57
N ARG A 399 5.84 3.95 -18.89
CA ARG A 399 4.94 4.90 -19.56
C ARG A 399 3.46 4.58 -19.39
N ASN A 400 3.14 3.35 -19.09
CA ASN A 400 1.78 2.95 -18.79
C ASN A 400 1.38 3.23 -17.35
N GLN A 401 2.34 3.34 -16.39
CA GLN A 401 2.03 3.58 -14.98
C GLN A 401 1.18 4.83 -14.77
N ASP A 402 1.52 5.95 -15.41
CA ASP A 402 0.78 7.20 -15.27
C ASP A 402 -0.64 7.13 -15.86
N ARG A 403 -0.84 6.32 -16.90
CA ARG A 403 -2.15 6.09 -17.52
C ARG A 403 -3.08 5.23 -16.66
N TRP A 404 -2.51 4.44 -15.78
CA TRP A 404 -3.24 3.47 -14.97
C TRP A 404 -3.72 4.04 -13.63
N GLY A 405 -3.08 5.11 -13.14
CA GLY A 405 -3.56 5.95 -12.04
C GLY A 405 -3.71 5.28 -10.68
N ALA A 406 -3.15 4.10 -10.48
CA ALA A 406 -3.51 3.28 -9.34
C ALA A 406 -2.49 3.19 -8.18
N GLY A 407 -1.42 3.92 -8.18
CA GLY A 407 -0.32 4.08 -7.19
C GLY A 407 -0.33 3.38 -5.82
N ARG A 408 -1.11 2.32 -5.63
CA ARG A 408 -1.35 1.69 -4.32
C ARG A 408 -0.64 0.35 -4.17
N TRP A 409 0.64 0.29 -4.54
CA TRP A 409 1.49 -0.88 -4.40
C TRP A 409 2.95 -0.48 -4.20
N ASN A 410 3.82 -1.43 -3.87
CA ASN A 410 5.24 -1.16 -3.64
C ASN A 410 5.98 -0.98 -4.96
N VAL A 411 5.86 0.19 -5.57
CA VAL A 411 6.47 0.53 -6.85
C VAL A 411 7.98 0.77 -6.72
N GLU A 412 8.45 1.24 -5.57
CA GLU A 412 9.86 1.53 -5.32
C GLU A 412 10.72 0.26 -5.48
N GLY A 413 10.22 -0.89 -4.98
CA GLY A 413 10.89 -2.18 -5.19
C GLY A 413 10.97 -2.58 -6.66
N ALA A 414 9.98 -2.21 -7.47
CA ALA A 414 9.99 -2.46 -8.91
C ALA A 414 10.99 -1.56 -9.65
N TRP A 415 11.09 -0.28 -9.27
CA TRP A 415 12.11 0.63 -9.82
C TRP A 415 13.52 0.18 -9.43
N ASP A 416 13.72 -0.27 -8.19
CA ASP A 416 15.00 -0.84 -7.74
C ASP A 416 15.41 -2.08 -8.53
N TRP A 417 14.46 -2.97 -8.78
CA TRP A 417 14.71 -4.15 -9.59
C TRP A 417 15.08 -3.73 -11.02
N ALA A 418 14.31 -2.84 -11.66
CA ALA A 418 14.56 -2.36 -13.01
C ALA A 418 15.92 -1.66 -13.13
N PHE A 419 16.27 -0.84 -12.15
CA PHE A 419 17.55 -0.14 -12.09
C PHE A 419 18.73 -1.12 -12.07
N LYS A 420 18.67 -2.18 -11.27
CA LYS A 420 19.70 -3.22 -11.16
C LYS A 420 19.91 -4.04 -12.45
N GLN A 421 18.97 -4.01 -13.38
CA GLN A 421 19.10 -4.72 -14.66
C GLN A 421 19.89 -3.95 -15.72
N LEU A 422 20.31 -2.72 -15.45
CA LEU A 422 20.83 -1.77 -16.43
C LEU A 422 22.25 -1.31 -16.09
N ASP A 423 23.04 -0.94 -17.12
CA ASP A 423 24.29 -0.22 -16.96
C ASP A 423 24.07 1.22 -16.48
N GLU A 424 25.13 1.91 -16.02
CA GLU A 424 25.05 3.27 -15.45
C GLU A 424 24.42 4.29 -16.42
N LYS A 425 24.73 4.20 -17.71
CA LYS A 425 24.17 5.08 -18.74
C LYS A 425 22.66 4.88 -18.88
N SER A 426 22.21 3.64 -18.89
CA SER A 426 20.79 3.28 -19.00
C SER A 426 20.05 3.58 -17.70
N GLN A 427 20.71 3.43 -16.54
CA GLN A 427 20.18 3.83 -15.23
C GLN A 427 19.86 5.32 -15.17
N SER A 428 20.81 6.18 -15.58
CA SER A 428 20.59 7.64 -15.63
C SER A 428 19.45 8.03 -16.57
N LYS A 429 19.28 7.30 -17.69
CA LYS A 429 18.18 7.51 -18.62
C LYS A 429 16.84 7.02 -18.06
N LEU A 430 16.85 5.92 -17.29
CA LEU A 430 15.67 5.43 -16.56
C LEU A 430 15.20 6.48 -15.55
N GLU A 431 16.08 6.98 -14.69
CA GLU A 431 15.76 8.03 -13.71
C GLU A 431 15.18 9.28 -14.36
N SER A 432 15.83 9.76 -15.44
CA SER A 432 15.34 10.92 -16.20
C SER A 432 13.93 10.69 -16.76
N THR A 433 13.64 9.48 -17.24
CA THR A 433 12.32 9.14 -17.79
C THR A 433 11.28 9.03 -16.68
N LEU A 434 11.61 8.38 -15.56
CA LEU A 434 10.72 8.32 -14.39
C LEU A 434 10.36 9.71 -13.90
N CYS A 435 11.36 10.63 -13.77
CA CYS A 435 11.10 12.01 -13.40
C CYS A 435 10.11 12.68 -14.37
N LYS A 436 10.35 12.59 -15.68
CA LYS A 436 9.50 13.24 -16.67
C LYS A 436 8.08 12.69 -16.73
N THR A 437 7.92 11.38 -16.45
CA THR A 437 6.63 10.70 -16.63
C THR A 437 5.79 10.73 -15.36
N LEU A 438 6.40 10.55 -14.18
CA LEU A 438 5.68 10.23 -12.97
C LEU A 438 5.77 11.30 -11.86
N ILE A 439 6.66 12.28 -11.98
CA ILE A 439 6.88 13.25 -10.89
C ILE A 439 5.63 14.07 -10.55
N SER A 440 4.79 14.36 -11.55
CA SER A 440 3.56 15.12 -11.39
C SER A 440 2.37 14.26 -10.96
N SER A 441 2.52 12.94 -10.94
CA SER A 441 1.48 12.03 -10.51
C SER A 441 1.27 12.10 -8.99
N PRO A 442 0.04 12.32 -8.50
CA PRO A 442 -0.26 12.32 -7.07
C PRO A 442 0.10 11.01 -6.37
N ASP A 443 0.00 9.89 -7.09
CA ASP A 443 0.23 8.54 -6.59
C ASP A 443 1.70 8.12 -6.66
N PHE A 444 2.38 8.44 -7.76
CA PHE A 444 3.76 8.00 -8.02
C PHE A 444 4.83 9.04 -7.70
N GLY A 445 4.51 10.32 -7.78
CA GLY A 445 5.50 11.38 -7.55
C GLY A 445 6.16 11.32 -6.18
N PRO A 446 5.41 11.26 -5.06
CA PRO A 446 5.99 11.17 -3.71
C PRO A 446 6.92 9.97 -3.51
N PRO A 447 6.53 8.72 -3.85
CA PRO A 447 7.43 7.59 -3.73
C PRO A 447 8.64 7.66 -4.67
N LEU A 448 8.47 8.21 -5.89
CA LEU A 448 9.58 8.37 -6.83
C LEU A 448 10.69 9.26 -6.27
N VAL A 449 10.32 10.37 -5.68
CA VAL A 449 11.31 11.28 -5.12
C VAL A 449 11.99 10.70 -3.89
N ALA A 450 11.25 10.04 -2.99
CA ALA A 450 11.85 9.35 -1.86
C ALA A 450 12.86 8.28 -2.35
N TRP A 451 12.52 7.55 -3.41
CA TRP A 451 13.39 6.55 -4.01
C TRP A 451 14.65 7.17 -4.65
N LEU A 452 14.51 8.24 -5.42
CA LEU A 452 15.64 8.92 -6.07
C LEU A 452 16.61 9.54 -5.05
N LEU A 453 16.09 10.22 -4.03
CA LEU A 453 16.91 10.81 -2.98
C LEU A 453 17.59 9.75 -2.09
N GLY A 454 16.98 8.58 -1.93
CA GLY A 454 17.58 7.46 -1.19
C GLY A 454 18.71 6.73 -1.91
N LYS A 455 18.87 6.97 -3.23
CA LYS A 455 19.92 6.30 -4.03
C LYS A 455 21.28 6.99 -4.01
N HIS A 456 21.29 8.28 -3.83
CA HIS A 456 22.50 9.09 -3.94
C HIS A 456 22.76 9.79 -2.61
N ASP A 457 24.03 9.84 -2.23
CA ASP A 457 24.43 10.70 -1.12
C ASP A 457 24.07 12.16 -1.47
N ALA A 458 23.33 12.83 -0.59
CA ALA A 458 22.82 14.17 -0.80
C ALA A 458 23.95 15.19 -1.08
N ASP A 459 25.13 14.96 -0.51
CA ASP A 459 26.31 15.82 -0.66
C ASP A 459 27.14 15.52 -1.91
N SER A 460 26.89 14.37 -2.55
CA SER A 460 27.56 13.99 -3.79
C SER A 460 27.13 14.86 -4.98
N ALA A 461 27.93 14.90 -6.02
CA ALA A 461 27.60 15.58 -7.27
C ALA A 461 26.34 14.98 -7.92
N GLU A 462 26.18 13.67 -7.85
CA GLU A 462 25.04 12.92 -8.32
C GLU A 462 23.77 13.22 -7.52
N GLY A 463 23.87 13.31 -6.20
CA GLY A 463 22.75 13.68 -5.32
C GLY A 463 22.23 15.08 -5.63
N LYS A 464 23.12 16.05 -5.77
CA LYS A 464 22.78 17.44 -6.16
C LYS A 464 22.18 17.51 -7.58
N ALA A 465 22.72 16.77 -8.54
CA ALA A 465 22.18 16.69 -9.90
C ALA A 465 20.78 16.02 -9.92
N THR A 466 20.58 15.01 -9.10
CA THR A 466 19.29 14.32 -8.95
C THR A 466 18.25 15.25 -8.34
N LEU A 467 18.60 15.96 -7.28
CA LEU A 467 17.73 16.97 -6.66
C LEU A 467 17.35 18.06 -7.67
N ALA A 468 18.32 18.59 -8.44
CA ALA A 468 18.06 19.59 -9.47
C ALA A 468 17.10 19.07 -10.56
N ARG A 469 17.23 17.80 -10.98
CA ARG A 469 16.30 17.15 -11.94
C ARG A 469 14.89 17.03 -11.39
N ILE A 470 14.76 16.61 -10.13
CA ILE A 470 13.47 16.52 -9.44
C ILE A 470 12.79 17.88 -9.39
N LEU A 471 13.52 18.92 -8.99
CA LEU A 471 13.01 20.28 -8.90
C LEU A 471 12.57 20.84 -10.25
N ALA A 472 13.38 20.63 -11.30
CA ALA A 472 13.05 21.08 -12.65
C ALA A 472 11.79 20.35 -13.20
N ALA A 473 11.70 19.03 -13.05
CA ALA A 473 10.55 18.26 -13.49
C ALA A 473 9.26 18.60 -12.74
N SER A 474 9.37 18.94 -11.45
CA SER A 474 8.23 19.31 -10.62
C SER A 474 7.71 20.74 -10.91
N SER A 475 8.57 21.66 -11.34
CA SER A 475 8.16 23.02 -11.70
C SER A 475 7.32 23.06 -12.98
N ASP A 476 7.51 22.09 -13.86
CA ASP A 476 6.77 21.98 -15.12
C ASP A 476 5.43 21.23 -14.98
N GLY A 477 5.15 20.64 -13.80
CA GLY A 477 4.06 19.69 -13.56
C GLY A 477 2.71 20.27 -13.09
N GLY A 478 2.49 21.59 -13.12
CA GLY A 478 1.22 22.22 -12.73
C GLY A 478 0.86 22.00 -11.24
N GLU A 479 -0.46 21.95 -10.92
CA GLU A 479 -0.95 21.81 -9.54
C GLU A 479 -0.50 20.51 -8.86
N GLY A 480 -0.43 19.39 -9.55
CA GLY A 480 0.05 18.11 -9.04
C GLY A 480 1.53 18.17 -8.65
N GLY A 481 2.38 18.72 -9.50
CA GLY A 481 3.80 18.94 -9.23
C GLY A 481 4.03 19.85 -8.02
N SER A 482 3.23 20.90 -7.88
CA SER A 482 3.27 21.81 -6.73
C SER A 482 2.95 21.12 -5.38
N ALA A 483 1.95 20.23 -5.36
CA ALA A 483 1.58 19.49 -4.15
C ALA A 483 2.67 18.49 -3.73
N VAL A 484 3.28 17.82 -4.71
CA VAL A 484 4.41 16.89 -4.52
C VAL A 484 5.62 17.63 -3.99
N LEU A 485 6.00 18.75 -4.59
CA LEU A 485 7.08 19.63 -4.14
C LEU A 485 6.90 20.05 -2.68
N LYS A 486 5.71 20.51 -2.29
CA LYS A 486 5.43 20.92 -0.91
C LYS A 486 5.63 19.81 0.11
N LYS A 487 5.20 18.61 -0.22
CA LYS A 487 5.33 17.45 0.70
C LYS A 487 6.77 16.97 0.84
N LEU A 488 7.52 16.97 -0.26
CA LEU A 488 8.90 16.52 -0.32
C LEU A 488 9.89 17.52 0.26
N ALA A 489 9.72 18.75 -0.10
CA ALA A 489 10.55 19.83 0.38
C ALA A 489 10.50 19.91 1.90
N ARG A 490 9.38 19.55 2.55
CA ARG A 490 9.28 19.51 4.01
C ARG A 490 10.25 18.50 4.63
N SER A 491 10.23 17.24 4.16
CA SER A 491 11.12 16.20 4.69
C SER A 491 12.58 16.55 4.39
N ALA A 492 12.87 16.90 3.15
CA ALA A 492 14.24 17.22 2.72
C ALA A 492 14.80 18.49 3.40
N LEU A 493 13.96 19.53 3.66
CA LEU A 493 14.37 20.70 4.43
C LEU A 493 14.67 20.37 5.88
N LEU A 494 13.83 19.55 6.52
CA LEU A 494 14.04 19.12 7.90
C LEU A 494 15.31 18.25 8.03
N ASP A 495 15.54 17.37 7.06
CA ASP A 495 16.73 16.52 7.01
C ASP A 495 18.02 17.35 6.74
N ALA A 496 17.96 18.30 5.81
CA ALA A 496 19.07 19.22 5.55
C ALA A 496 19.38 20.08 6.80
N ALA A 497 18.33 20.60 7.47
CA ALA A 497 18.48 21.35 8.70
C ALA A 497 19.09 20.50 9.82
N ALA A 498 18.65 19.24 9.98
CA ALA A 498 19.19 18.33 11.00
C ALA A 498 20.67 18.02 10.77
N ARG A 499 21.10 17.90 9.51
CA ARG A 499 22.53 17.66 9.15
C ARG A 499 23.38 18.95 9.10
N GLY A 500 22.78 20.12 9.21
CA GLY A 500 23.47 21.40 9.06
C GLY A 500 23.85 21.72 7.60
N ASP A 501 23.18 21.11 6.61
CA ASP A 501 23.44 21.28 5.18
C ASP A 501 22.78 22.56 4.64
N VAL A 502 23.48 23.67 4.78
CA VAL A 502 23.01 25.01 4.35
C VAL A 502 22.73 25.05 2.84
N PRO A 503 23.62 24.58 1.94
CA PRO A 503 23.37 24.62 0.50
C PRO A 503 22.07 23.90 0.09
N THR A 504 21.85 22.68 0.55
CA THR A 504 20.65 21.92 0.25
C THR A 504 19.39 22.59 0.81
N PHE A 505 19.44 23.11 2.05
CA PHE A 505 18.35 23.84 2.66
C PHE A 505 17.95 25.09 1.84
N GLN A 506 18.94 25.85 1.36
CA GLN A 506 18.71 27.05 0.56
C GLN A 506 18.14 26.73 -0.83
N ILE A 507 18.67 25.73 -1.51
CA ILE A 507 18.16 25.29 -2.83
C ILE A 507 16.68 24.90 -2.74
N ILE A 508 16.34 24.04 -1.79
CA ILE A 508 14.98 23.54 -1.59
C ILE A 508 14.05 24.67 -1.18
N GLY A 509 14.47 25.49 -0.23
CA GLY A 509 13.68 26.60 0.27
C GLY A 509 13.37 27.64 -0.80
N ALA A 510 14.37 28.05 -1.57
CA ALA A 510 14.19 29.03 -2.65
C ALA A 510 13.24 28.54 -3.75
N GLN A 511 13.29 27.23 -4.11
CA GLN A 511 12.38 26.66 -5.11
C GLN A 511 10.93 26.58 -4.59
N THR A 512 10.74 26.26 -3.32
CA THR A 512 9.40 26.20 -2.71
C THR A 512 8.81 27.58 -2.49
N ALA A 513 9.64 28.59 -2.19
CA ALA A 513 9.19 29.97 -1.97
C ALA A 513 8.70 30.66 -3.25
N ARG A 514 9.13 30.24 -4.44
CA ARG A 514 8.56 30.72 -5.71
C ARG A 514 7.05 30.48 -5.85
N LEU A 515 6.49 29.63 -4.99
CA LEU A 515 5.07 29.31 -4.95
C LEU A 515 4.26 30.22 -3.98
N SER A 516 4.90 31.18 -3.33
CA SER A 516 4.27 32.09 -2.38
C SER A 516 4.71 33.54 -2.61
N GLU A 517 3.77 34.46 -2.45
CA GLU A 517 4.08 35.90 -2.49
C GLU A 517 4.92 36.33 -1.28
N PRO A 518 5.93 37.22 -1.46
CA PRO A 518 6.64 37.84 -0.35
C PRO A 518 5.66 38.59 0.57
N LYS A 519 5.81 38.42 1.87
CA LYS A 519 4.96 39.09 2.84
C LYS A 519 5.51 40.46 3.21
N ASP A 520 4.60 41.41 3.48
CA ASP A 520 4.93 42.75 3.90
C ASP A 520 6.00 42.82 5.01
N MET A 521 7.07 43.58 4.76
CA MET A 521 8.17 43.88 5.68
C MET A 521 7.96 45.17 6.45
N SER A 522 6.81 45.85 6.27
CA SER A 522 6.52 47.07 6.96
C SER A 522 6.55 46.89 8.50
N GLY A 523 7.21 47.78 9.20
CA GLY A 523 7.42 47.72 10.65
C GLY A 523 8.68 46.94 11.08
N ILE A 524 9.45 46.36 10.16
CA ILE A 524 10.76 45.79 10.45
C ILE A 524 11.81 46.85 10.12
N LYS A 525 12.55 47.26 11.15
CA LYS A 525 13.66 48.21 11.00
C LYS A 525 14.96 47.41 10.86
N PRO A 526 15.64 47.49 9.69
CA PRO A 526 16.91 46.77 9.49
C PRO A 526 18.02 47.36 10.38
N PHE A 527 18.99 46.49 10.67
CA PHE A 527 20.25 46.87 11.31
C PHE A 527 21.36 47.03 10.26
N PRO A 528 22.51 47.68 10.63
CA PRO A 528 23.63 47.78 9.71
C PRO A 528 24.16 46.44 9.25
N GLY A 529 24.66 46.35 8.00
CA GLY A 529 25.16 45.13 7.39
C GLY A 529 24.16 44.39 6.56
N ASP A 530 24.49 43.17 6.14
CA ASP A 530 23.67 42.29 5.30
C ASP A 530 22.65 41.53 6.15
N LEU A 531 21.52 41.15 5.54
CA LEU A 531 20.56 40.21 6.13
C LEU A 531 21.15 38.76 5.99
N VAL A 532 21.99 38.38 6.96
CA VAL A 532 22.79 37.18 6.92
C VAL A 532 21.98 35.89 7.20
N SER A 533 20.83 36.01 7.84
CA SER A 533 19.91 34.87 8.02
C SER A 533 19.34 34.33 6.71
N ALA A 534 19.19 35.17 5.69
CA ALA A 534 18.63 34.76 4.40
C ALA A 534 19.45 33.66 3.67
N GLY A 535 20.76 33.62 3.93
CA GLY A 535 21.65 32.55 3.43
C GLY A 535 21.84 31.39 4.40
N GLY A 536 21.17 31.39 5.55
CA GLY A 536 21.34 30.37 6.59
C GLY A 536 20.35 29.19 6.50
N LEU A 537 20.29 28.41 7.56
CA LEU A 537 19.26 27.36 7.73
C LEU A 537 18.56 27.53 9.09
N LEU A 538 17.36 26.94 9.20
CA LEU A 538 16.56 26.94 10.41
C LEU A 538 16.58 25.55 11.04
N GLN A 539 16.91 25.46 12.32
CA GLN A 539 16.72 24.29 13.16
C GLN A 539 15.69 24.57 14.25
N VAL A 540 14.88 23.58 14.54
CA VAL A 540 13.85 23.67 15.59
C VAL A 540 13.92 22.45 16.50
N SER A 541 13.63 22.64 17.79
CA SER A 541 13.45 21.54 18.71
C SER A 541 12.16 20.77 18.38
N GLY A 542 12.27 19.47 18.25
CA GLY A 542 11.15 18.61 17.89
C GLY A 542 10.89 18.51 16.39
N ARG A 543 9.89 17.72 15.99
CA ARG A 543 9.55 17.46 14.58
C ARG A 543 8.58 18.49 14.03
N GLY A 544 8.71 19.74 14.20
CA GLY A 544 7.84 20.78 13.61
C GLY A 544 6.35 20.36 13.48
N ASN A 545 5.44 21.19 13.78
CA ASN A 545 4.01 20.88 13.78
C ASN A 545 3.52 20.53 12.35
N ARG A 546 2.44 19.71 12.27
CA ARG A 546 1.71 19.42 11.01
C ARG A 546 1.24 20.67 10.23
N TRP A 547 1.27 21.83 10.86
CA TRP A 547 0.88 23.12 10.27
C TRP A 547 2.03 23.86 9.58
N ASP A 548 3.28 23.43 9.78
CA ASP A 548 4.43 24.05 9.15
C ASP A 548 4.64 23.44 7.76
N THR A 549 4.96 24.28 6.81
CA THR A 549 5.28 23.86 5.45
C THR A 549 6.73 24.23 5.11
N PRO A 550 7.37 23.59 4.14
CA PRO A 550 8.78 23.83 3.81
C PRO A 550 9.11 25.30 3.54
N GLU A 551 8.27 25.95 2.76
CA GLU A 551 8.40 27.37 2.45
C GLU A 551 8.31 28.24 3.70
N THR A 552 7.58 27.81 4.73
CA THR A 552 7.49 28.58 5.98
C THR A 552 8.78 28.54 6.78
N HIS A 553 9.51 27.43 6.79
CA HIS A 553 10.81 27.32 7.46
C HIS A 553 11.89 28.15 6.77
N TRP A 554 11.96 28.10 5.45
CA TRP A 554 12.89 28.92 4.68
C TRP A 554 12.50 30.40 4.73
N GLY A 555 11.23 30.71 4.56
CA GLY A 555 10.70 32.07 4.52
C GLY A 555 10.93 32.86 5.80
N ILE A 556 11.00 32.20 6.97
CA ILE A 556 11.27 32.85 8.26
C ILE A 556 12.62 33.57 8.28
N LEU A 557 13.60 33.09 7.51
CA LEU A 557 14.95 33.63 7.48
C LEU A 557 15.09 34.90 6.64
N GLY A 558 14.06 35.28 5.88
CA GLY A 558 14.11 36.40 4.94
C GLY A 558 12.78 37.11 4.71
N GLU A 559 12.66 37.70 3.54
CA GLU A 559 11.56 38.59 3.16
C GLU A 559 10.20 37.88 3.02
N HIS A 560 10.19 36.62 2.65
CA HIS A 560 8.93 35.85 2.46
C HIS A 560 8.14 35.70 3.76
N GLY A 561 8.85 35.65 4.92
CA GLY A 561 8.20 35.31 6.17
C GLY A 561 7.64 33.90 6.15
N GLY A 562 7.15 33.43 7.26
CA GLY A 562 6.67 32.07 7.35
C GLY A 562 5.89 31.80 8.61
N ARG A 563 5.98 30.55 9.06
CA ARG A 563 5.46 30.13 10.35
C ARG A 563 6.31 28.95 10.84
N CYS A 564 6.76 29.02 12.07
CA CYS A 564 7.49 27.95 12.72
C CYS A 564 6.89 27.66 14.09
N HIS A 565 6.70 26.39 14.38
CA HIS A 565 6.28 25.86 15.66
C HIS A 565 7.31 24.89 16.20
N THR A 566 7.55 24.94 17.50
CA THR A 566 8.26 23.87 18.21
C THR A 566 7.26 22.97 18.94
N ASP A 567 7.73 21.80 19.40
CA ASP A 567 6.97 20.97 20.31
C ASP A 567 6.87 21.63 21.71
N ASN A 568 5.96 21.12 22.55
CA ASN A 568 5.85 21.56 23.94
C ASN A 568 7.04 21.06 24.78
N GLY A 569 7.48 21.88 25.74
CA GLY A 569 8.58 21.56 26.64
C GLY A 569 9.74 22.53 26.50
N ALA A 570 10.94 22.08 26.79
CA ALA A 570 12.16 22.85 26.52
C ALA A 570 12.35 22.97 25.00
N SER A 571 12.25 24.18 24.48
CA SER A 571 12.18 24.39 23.04
C SER A 571 13.11 25.50 22.55
N PHE A 572 13.57 25.35 21.32
CA PHE A 572 14.36 26.36 20.63
C PHE A 572 14.01 26.46 19.15
N ILE A 573 14.27 27.67 18.60
CA ILE A 573 14.33 27.95 17.17
C ILE A 573 15.71 28.58 16.94
N ALA A 574 16.53 27.94 16.11
CA ALA A 574 17.92 28.35 15.85
C ALA A 574 18.15 28.60 14.36
N VAL A 575 18.91 29.66 14.08
CA VAL A 575 19.40 30.02 12.76
C VAL A 575 20.90 29.68 12.71
N ARG A 576 21.33 28.79 11.82
CA ARG A 576 22.72 28.62 11.45
C ARG A 576 23.03 29.50 10.26
N LEU A 577 23.99 30.41 10.44
CA LEU A 577 24.48 31.28 9.38
C LEU A 577 25.38 30.48 8.41
N GLU A 578 25.52 30.98 7.20
CA GLU A 578 26.42 30.39 6.20
C GLU A 578 27.90 30.48 6.66
N HIS A 579 28.27 31.62 7.26
CA HIS A 579 29.62 31.92 7.71
C HIS A 579 29.61 32.56 9.12
N HIS A 580 30.74 32.50 9.81
CA HIS A 580 30.95 33.29 11.02
C HIS A 580 30.76 34.77 10.71
N THR A 581 29.87 35.41 11.44
CA THR A 581 29.41 36.78 11.18
C THR A 581 29.52 37.62 12.45
N GLU A 582 29.91 38.87 12.30
CA GLU A 582 29.79 39.86 13.34
C GLU A 582 28.35 40.39 13.33
N ILE A 583 27.57 40.02 14.36
CA ILE A 583 26.13 40.32 14.44
C ILE A 583 25.92 41.77 14.85
N THR A 584 25.14 42.51 14.09
CA THR A 584 24.74 43.90 14.37
C THR A 584 23.35 43.97 14.97
N GLY A 585 22.45 43.08 14.61
CA GLY A 585 21.12 43.07 15.19
C GLY A 585 20.28 41.86 14.84
N ILE A 586 19.25 41.63 15.65
CA ILE A 586 18.31 40.51 15.51
C ILE A 586 16.89 41.06 15.60
N VAL A 587 16.02 40.66 14.67
CA VAL A 587 14.57 40.91 14.75
C VAL A 587 13.82 39.60 14.71
N ILE A 588 12.96 39.38 15.72
CA ILE A 588 12.05 38.26 15.79
C ILE A 588 10.62 38.79 15.65
N GLN A 589 9.95 38.35 14.58
CA GLN A 589 8.53 38.67 14.39
C GLN A 589 7.70 37.52 14.99
N ASN A 590 6.90 37.89 15.97
CA ASN A 590 6.02 37.00 16.69
C ASN A 590 4.76 36.69 15.87
N ILE A 591 4.08 35.61 16.23
CA ILE A 591 2.73 35.32 15.76
C ILE A 591 1.74 36.34 16.35
N THR A 592 0.62 36.54 15.68
CA THR A 592 -0.51 37.32 16.16
C THR A 592 -1.61 36.41 16.75
N GLY A 593 -2.43 36.98 17.66
CA GLY A 593 -3.54 36.28 18.29
C GLY A 593 -3.22 35.63 19.64
N GLY A 594 -4.07 34.75 20.12
CA GLY A 594 -4.04 34.19 21.48
C GLY A 594 -2.77 33.43 21.88
N GLN A 595 -1.92 33.08 20.92
CA GLN A 595 -0.64 32.36 21.15
C GLN A 595 0.58 33.32 21.24
N ALA A 596 0.39 34.63 21.04
CA ALA A 596 1.49 35.60 20.99
C ALA A 596 2.29 35.68 22.28
N GLY A 597 1.70 35.40 23.45
CA GLY A 597 2.39 35.38 24.74
C GLY A 597 3.48 34.33 24.88
N ARG A 598 3.53 33.33 24.01
CA ARG A 598 4.50 32.19 24.11
C ARG A 598 5.95 32.63 23.90
N ALA A 599 6.20 33.65 23.09
CA ALA A 599 7.54 34.19 22.85
C ALA A 599 8.12 34.96 24.03
N ALA A 600 7.26 35.53 24.89
CA ALA A 600 7.70 36.31 26.06
C ALA A 600 8.51 35.44 27.04
N GLY A 601 9.62 35.97 27.55
CA GLY A 601 10.53 35.28 28.46
C GLY A 601 11.56 34.36 27.76
N SER A 602 11.52 34.21 26.43
CA SER A 602 12.54 33.44 25.72
C SER A 602 13.89 34.15 25.77
N ARG A 603 14.94 33.37 25.97
CA ARG A 603 16.34 33.84 25.85
C ARG A 603 16.69 33.90 24.35
N VAL A 604 17.47 34.94 23.99
CA VAL A 604 18.14 35.03 22.71
C VAL A 604 19.61 34.79 22.95
N GLU A 605 20.16 33.82 22.28
CA GLU A 605 21.52 33.32 22.52
C GLU A 605 22.26 33.19 21.18
N ILE A 606 23.58 33.35 21.23
CA ILE A 606 24.50 33.21 20.10
C ILE A 606 25.57 32.15 20.40
N SER A 607 26.14 31.55 19.36
CA SER A 607 27.22 30.58 19.47
C SER A 607 28.13 30.60 18.25
N THR A 608 29.41 30.28 18.45
CA THR A 608 30.38 30.11 17.38
C THR A 608 30.53 28.67 16.95
N ASP A 609 30.12 27.70 17.78
CA ASP A 609 30.27 26.23 17.58
C ASP A 609 28.94 25.47 17.55
N GLY A 610 27.85 26.08 18.02
CA GLY A 610 26.55 25.44 18.18
C GLY A 610 26.38 24.67 19.49
N GLU A 611 27.41 24.57 20.30
CA GLU A 611 27.43 23.83 21.57
C GLU A 611 27.43 24.78 22.76
N THR A 612 28.31 25.78 22.75
CA THR A 612 28.46 26.79 23.81
C THR A 612 27.65 28.03 23.46
N TRP A 613 26.72 28.43 24.34
CA TRP A 613 25.77 29.51 24.08
C TRP A 613 25.94 30.66 25.01
N GLU A 614 26.06 31.88 24.44
CA GLU A 614 26.08 33.17 25.15
C GLU A 614 24.73 33.84 25.05
N GLN A 615 24.11 34.20 26.17
CA GLN A 615 22.85 34.94 26.19
C GLN A 615 23.09 36.41 25.87
N VAL A 616 22.51 36.89 24.77
CA VAL A 616 22.59 38.29 24.34
C VAL A 616 21.33 39.08 24.63
N GLY A 617 20.24 38.44 24.99
CA GLY A 617 19.00 39.11 25.32
C GLY A 617 17.90 38.22 25.87
N VAL A 618 16.79 38.85 26.31
CA VAL A 618 15.53 38.19 26.72
C VAL A 618 14.37 38.94 26.09
N LEU A 619 13.42 38.22 25.53
CA LEU A 619 12.22 38.79 24.92
C LEU A 619 11.22 39.20 26.00
N LYS A 620 11.11 40.52 26.27
CA LYS A 620 10.27 41.09 27.36
C LYS A 620 8.87 41.40 26.86
N GLY A 621 7.85 40.93 27.59
CA GLY A 621 6.45 41.21 27.31
C GLY A 621 5.96 40.58 26.00
N THR A 622 4.68 40.74 25.68
CA THR A 622 4.09 40.25 24.41
C THR A 622 4.15 41.36 23.38
N LYS A 623 5.03 41.22 22.39
CA LYS A 623 5.22 42.20 21.30
C LYS A 623 5.07 41.54 19.94
N ARG A 624 4.68 42.29 18.92
CA ARG A 624 4.66 41.84 17.52
C ARG A 624 6.08 41.65 16.97
N PHE A 625 6.99 42.60 17.32
CA PHE A 625 8.39 42.57 16.93
C PHE A 625 9.26 42.72 18.17
N TYR A 626 10.28 41.88 18.27
CA TYR A 626 11.36 42.00 19.23
C TYR A 626 12.62 42.33 18.46
N SER A 627 13.25 43.49 18.80
CA SER A 627 14.48 43.96 18.16
C SER A 627 15.58 44.04 19.22
N LEU A 628 16.73 43.45 18.91
CA LEU A 628 17.93 43.47 19.72
C LEU A 628 19.04 44.15 18.93
N ASP A 629 19.54 45.26 19.44
CA ASP A 629 20.70 45.96 18.90
C ASP A 629 21.98 45.41 19.54
N LEU A 630 22.87 44.89 18.71
CA LEU A 630 24.11 44.21 19.14
C LEU A 630 25.35 44.87 18.53
N GLU A 631 25.20 45.93 17.73
CA GLU A 631 26.29 46.59 17.00
C GLU A 631 27.46 47.01 17.88
N ALA A 632 27.17 47.58 19.04
CA ALA A 632 28.20 48.06 19.95
C ALA A 632 29.07 46.97 20.59
N LYS A 633 28.58 45.73 20.62
CA LYS A 633 29.21 44.58 21.31
C LYS A 633 30.07 43.73 20.42
N LYS A 634 30.01 43.87 19.11
CA LYS A 634 30.78 43.11 18.12
C LYS A 634 30.76 41.58 18.31
N HIS A 635 29.60 41.04 18.66
CA HIS A 635 29.42 39.61 18.87
C HIS A 635 29.66 38.82 17.57
N ARG A 636 30.52 37.81 17.61
CA ARG A 636 30.78 36.90 16.50
C ARG A 636 30.01 35.61 16.73
N ALA A 637 29.24 35.21 15.74
CA ALA A 637 28.45 33.99 15.82
C ALA A 637 28.35 33.26 14.49
N LEU A 638 28.20 31.93 14.57
CA LEU A 638 27.74 31.06 13.50
C LEU A 638 26.27 30.64 13.70
N TRP A 639 25.82 30.68 14.95
CA TRP A 639 24.48 30.29 15.35
C TRP A 639 23.81 31.43 16.19
N VAL A 640 22.52 31.59 15.94
CA VAL A 640 21.65 32.44 16.73
C VAL A 640 20.39 31.68 17.07
N ARG A 641 19.97 31.63 18.34
CA ARG A 641 18.73 30.94 18.72
C ARG A 641 17.89 31.78 19.70
N MET A 642 16.57 31.52 19.62
CA MET A 642 15.69 31.79 20.76
C MET A 642 15.36 30.47 21.44
N ALA A 643 15.44 30.45 22.77
CA ALA A 643 15.23 29.26 23.57
C ALA A 643 14.34 29.56 24.79
N LYS A 644 13.56 28.53 25.19
CA LYS A 644 12.67 28.59 26.36
C LYS A 644 12.56 27.22 26.99
N ASP A 645 12.56 27.20 28.34
CA ASP A 645 12.56 25.93 29.07
C ASP A 645 11.15 25.30 29.20
N THR A 646 10.12 26.08 28.95
CA THR A 646 8.72 25.65 29.05
C THR A 646 7.91 26.19 27.88
N ASN A 647 6.91 25.41 27.41
CA ASN A 647 5.99 25.82 26.36
C ASN A 647 6.60 25.78 24.94
N CYS A 648 5.76 25.72 23.92
CA CYS A 648 6.19 25.81 22.54
C CYS A 648 6.47 27.25 22.09
N LEU A 649 7.31 27.41 21.09
CA LEU A 649 7.64 28.68 20.45
C LEU A 649 6.94 28.81 19.11
N HIS A 650 6.50 30.03 18.79
CA HIS A 650 5.89 30.35 17.50
C HIS A 650 6.49 31.67 16.98
N VAL A 651 7.03 31.64 15.77
CA VAL A 651 7.53 32.85 15.11
C VAL A 651 7.14 32.85 13.64
N THR A 652 7.10 34.04 13.05
CA THR A 652 6.84 34.25 11.64
C THR A 652 8.05 34.79 10.88
N ARG A 653 9.03 35.37 11.59
CA ARG A 653 10.37 35.70 11.07
C ARG A 653 11.41 35.60 12.16
N PHE A 654 12.63 35.24 11.76
CA PHE A 654 13.81 35.29 12.58
C PHE A 654 14.97 35.86 11.74
N LEU A 655 15.16 37.14 11.79
CA LEU A 655 16.06 37.91 10.93
C LEU A 655 17.31 38.30 11.70
N VAL A 656 18.47 38.08 11.08
CA VAL A 656 19.79 38.40 11.66
C VAL A 656 20.55 39.24 10.66
N TRP A 657 21.02 40.40 11.11
CA TRP A 657 21.91 41.27 10.34
C TRP A 657 23.33 41.24 10.89
N GLY A 658 24.29 41.43 9.99
CA GLY A 658 25.68 41.48 10.37
C GLY A 658 26.64 41.62 9.22
N HIS A 659 27.94 41.68 9.56
CA HIS A 659 29.03 41.83 8.61
C HIS A 659 29.72 40.45 8.42
N ARG A 660 29.70 39.92 7.19
CA ARG A 660 30.48 38.74 6.84
C ARG A 660 31.97 39.11 6.95
N ARG A 661 32.71 38.33 7.70
CA ARG A 661 34.19 38.44 7.67
C ARG A 661 34.71 37.24 6.89
N SER A 662 35.47 37.51 5.86
CA SER A 662 36.24 36.55 5.07
C SER A 662 37.19 35.74 5.94
#